data_578baa8807119fb5e3f5ecfb03b2a1e8
#
_entry.id   578baa8807119fb5e3f5ecfb03b2a1e8
#
_cell.length_a   1.000
_cell.length_b   1.000
_cell.length_c   1.000
_cell.angle_alpha   90.00
_cell.angle_beta   90.00
_cell.angle_gamma   90.00
#
_symmetry.space_group_name_H-M   'P 1'
#
loop_
_entity.id
_entity.type
_entity.pdbx_description
1 polymer ?
#
loop_
_entity_poly.entity_id
_entity_poly.type
_entity_poly.pdbx_seq_one_letter_code
_entity_poly.pdbx_strand_id
1 'polypeptide(L)'
;MSAVAETMTNLTRRNFLKASIAAAGGVWLGTAIGCSSGPGEGGEGAQAASGETICNGVCRPNCFSTCMMNVHVREGKIVKTSPADFPDTSFNRICLRGLSHVENVHHPDRVLYPMKQTGERGSDQWERVSWDEALDEIAEKLASLREEYGDSSIFKASGSSVYHVTNGSVATFFNEINASSMTADLDKSNYLGINRVYGFAGLWPANDPHDYVNAKTMFLWGNNLTDAQIHDWHFVADAMEQGTYVVCIDPTFTQMAAKSDRFVPIRPGADLPLIMAMMYVIVEEDQVDWDFMTQHTCAPFLVKSTDGLFLRMSDLGTAPVENEDGTVVDPYVVWDPAANAAAELSTVAAPALEGTFEVEGVSCTTAYSLLKDEIMKFTPEYASTLCDVPADTIVELAHLAVDGPVTHRVGWGAQAYDNGIHPHHAGAALGALTGQLGKPGANYGPAPWLTFNGGNAAIQAASGEVTSPTVSCMHMPDVMASGTFQGEPVTPKALWVYSGNPLCTWVDTNALRDEVFKKMELVVTVDNMMTDTARWSDYVLPLAHWFEYEDAVIFGNTYHVLYSGKAADPLGESKCDLDIMRMLAEKMGLRDDLYPGSNEEYLRAYFDSEACAELGISYDALVEQHAIRCFPENFRMWDGGNFLTPSGRAEFYVEKPMPSGYVGVEPDLEREHLPHWFEPREAWPDNPLHDTYPFVLMSERPRFRVHGQWAYNRILRELDPEPTVKINPADAAAKGLEDGQHVECFNDHGHAVAKLVYNDAIRPGTLVYPKSWQSDQHIAGGWSEPLSRACDPVAVNQSFMDCLVDVRAWEGAE
;
A
#
# COMPACT_ATOMS: atom_id res chain seq x y z
N MET A 1 38.12 38.43 15.95
CA MET A 1 36.82 37.73 15.88
C MET A 1 36.00 38.06 14.62
N SER A 2 36.52 38.80 13.63
CA SER A 2 35.82 39.13 12.39
C SER A 2 36.26 38.30 11.16
N ALA A 3 37.36 37.57 11.22
CA ALA A 3 37.85 36.77 10.10
C ALA A 3 37.38 35.29 10.09
N VAL A 4 36.71 34.84 11.14
CA VAL A 4 36.20 33.48 11.25
C VAL A 4 34.72 33.38 10.81
N ALA A 5 34.00 34.49 10.83
CA ALA A 5 32.60 34.55 10.41
C ALA A 5 32.40 34.60 8.89
N GLU A 6 33.37 35.10 8.13
CA GLU A 6 33.28 35.17 6.66
C GLU A 6 33.64 33.83 5.96
N THR A 7 34.30 32.92 6.64
CA THR A 7 34.69 31.61 6.05
C THR A 7 33.61 30.54 6.18
N MET A 8 32.58 30.78 6.98
CA MET A 8 31.52 29.80 7.21
C MET A 8 30.30 29.91 6.26
N THR A 9 30.19 30.94 5.46
CA THR A 9 29.06 31.22 4.58
C THR A 9 29.15 30.58 3.19
N ASN A 10 30.27 29.91 2.83
CA ASN A 10 30.47 29.32 1.51
C ASN A 10 30.81 27.82 1.49
N LEU A 11 30.50 27.09 2.56
CA LEU A 11 30.64 25.63 2.58
C LEU A 11 29.32 24.98 2.19
N THR A 12 29.18 24.60 0.93
CA THR A 12 28.09 23.69 0.52
C THR A 12 28.22 22.36 1.28
N ARG A 13 27.10 21.69 1.60
CA ARG A 13 27.06 20.38 2.26
C ARG A 13 28.06 19.37 1.65
N ARG A 14 28.29 19.46 0.34
CA ARG A 14 29.25 18.63 -0.41
C ARG A 14 30.71 18.88 0.02
N ASN A 15 31.08 20.13 0.33
CA ASN A 15 32.42 20.47 0.79
C ASN A 15 32.64 20.13 2.25
N PHE A 16 31.59 20.19 3.09
CA PHE A 16 31.65 19.73 4.48
C PHE A 16 31.87 18.22 4.56
N LEU A 17 31.14 17.39 3.75
CA LEU A 17 31.35 15.95 3.67
C LEU A 17 32.73 15.56 3.14
N LYS A 18 33.28 16.28 2.16
CA LYS A 18 34.63 16.07 1.67
C LYS A 18 35.69 16.40 2.71
N ALA A 19 35.50 17.48 3.49
CA ALA A 19 36.40 17.86 4.59
C ALA A 19 36.35 16.82 5.76
N SER A 20 35.17 16.27 6.06
CA SER A 20 34.99 15.23 7.07
C SER A 20 35.65 13.90 6.67
N ILE A 21 35.62 13.54 5.38
CA ILE A 21 36.29 12.36 4.84
C ILE A 21 37.81 12.55 4.86
N ALA A 22 38.29 13.75 4.59
CA ALA A 22 39.74 14.06 4.65
C ALA A 22 40.29 14.07 6.07
N ALA A 23 39.47 14.45 7.08
CA ALA A 23 39.85 14.42 8.48
C ALA A 23 39.83 13.00 9.10
N ALA A 24 39.01 12.08 8.57
CA ALA A 24 38.97 10.69 8.99
C ALA A 24 40.01 9.80 8.27
N GLY A 25 40.64 10.29 7.20
CA GLY A 25 41.61 9.55 6.36
C GLY A 25 43.08 9.55 6.84
N GLY A 26 43.35 10.10 8.02
CA GLY A 26 44.73 10.32 8.51
C GLY A 26 45.42 9.16 9.22
N VAL A 27 44.86 7.98 9.36
CA VAL A 27 45.51 6.85 10.06
C VAL A 27 45.19 5.52 9.34
N TRP A 28 45.63 5.34 8.11
CA TRP A 28 45.90 4.01 7.53
C TRP A 28 46.64 4.17 6.20
N LEU A 29 47.94 4.31 6.26
CA LEU A 29 48.85 4.11 5.12
C LEU A 29 49.40 2.70 5.23
N GLY A 30 49.01 1.85 4.31
CA GLY A 30 49.63 0.55 4.13
C GLY A 30 49.00 -0.25 2.99
N THR A 31 49.70 -0.23 1.85
CA THR A 31 49.53 -1.05 0.64
C THR A 31 48.42 -0.73 -0.34
N ALA A 32 48.75 0.19 -1.24
CA ALA A 32 48.08 0.34 -2.55
C ALA A 32 48.75 -0.65 -3.54
N ILE A 33 47.95 -1.54 -4.13
CA ILE A 33 48.27 -2.17 -5.43
C ILE A 33 47.18 -1.71 -6.39
N GLY A 34 47.61 -1.00 -7.44
CA GLY A 34 46.77 -0.40 -8.44
C GLY A 34 46.11 -1.42 -9.37
N CYS A 35 44.91 -1.09 -9.80
CA CYS A 35 44.29 -1.70 -10.97
C CYS A 35 44.10 -0.66 -12.05
N SER A 36 44.76 -0.87 -13.16
CA SER A 36 44.61 -0.17 -14.43
C SER A 36 43.35 -0.70 -15.16
N SER A 37 42.51 0.20 -15.62
CA SER A 37 41.38 -0.10 -16.49
C SER A 37 41.80 -0.35 -17.94
N GLY A 38 41.40 -1.49 -18.49
CA GLY A 38 41.40 -1.76 -19.94
C GLY A 38 40.12 -2.56 -20.27
N PRO A 39 39.50 -2.31 -21.43
CA PRO A 39 38.25 -2.98 -21.78
C PRO A 39 38.52 -4.37 -22.39
N GLY A 40 37.78 -5.35 -21.94
CA GLY A 40 37.89 -6.72 -22.45
C GLY A 40 36.79 -7.65 -22.03
N GLU A 41 35.97 -7.97 -22.96
CA GLU A 41 35.27 -9.24 -23.25
C GLU A 41 34.55 -9.98 -22.09
N GLY A 42 33.30 -10.40 -22.44
CA GLY A 42 32.31 -11.00 -21.61
C GLY A 42 32.67 -12.37 -21.03
N GLY A 43 31.88 -12.70 -20.00
CA GLY A 43 31.62 -14.08 -19.64
C GLY A 43 32.41 -14.59 -18.47
N GLU A 44 31.73 -15.28 -17.64
CA GLU A 44 32.12 -16.09 -16.48
C GLU A 44 32.16 -15.37 -15.15
N GLY A 45 31.23 -15.78 -14.27
CA GLY A 45 31.07 -15.27 -12.91
C GLY A 45 32.42 -15.19 -12.18
N ALA A 46 32.69 -14.03 -11.59
CA ALA A 46 33.87 -13.79 -10.79
C ALA A 46 33.90 -14.78 -9.62
N GLN A 47 34.69 -15.84 -9.78
CA GLN A 47 35.03 -16.78 -8.73
C GLN A 47 35.88 -16.06 -7.68
N ALA A 48 35.27 -15.75 -6.54
CA ALA A 48 36.00 -15.21 -5.38
C ALA A 48 37.06 -16.26 -4.91
N ALA A 49 38.26 -15.81 -4.57
CA ALA A 49 39.42 -16.64 -4.20
C ALA A 49 39.26 -17.44 -2.88
N SER A 50 38.03 -17.63 -2.38
CA SER A 50 37.71 -18.21 -1.07
C SER A 50 36.68 -19.34 -1.08
N GLY A 51 36.29 -19.91 -2.22
CA GLY A 51 35.23 -20.93 -2.29
C GLY A 51 33.84 -20.40 -2.02
N GLU A 52 33.62 -19.11 -2.21
CA GLU A 52 32.33 -18.43 -2.10
C GLU A 52 31.67 -18.33 -3.48
N THR A 53 30.39 -18.68 -3.59
CA THR A 53 29.54 -18.46 -4.75
C THR A 53 28.59 -17.32 -4.49
N ILE A 54 28.25 -16.57 -5.53
CA ILE A 54 27.29 -15.48 -5.46
C ILE A 54 26.08 -15.85 -6.32
N CYS A 55 24.89 -15.81 -5.71
CA CYS A 55 23.62 -16.03 -6.39
C CYS A 55 22.84 -14.72 -6.43
N ASN A 56 22.05 -14.52 -7.49
CA ASN A 56 21.11 -13.42 -7.53
C ASN A 56 19.92 -13.68 -6.62
N GLY A 57 19.52 -12.70 -5.84
CA GLY A 57 18.34 -12.75 -4.99
C GLY A 57 17.58 -11.44 -5.04
N VAL A 58 16.31 -11.47 -4.66
CA VAL A 58 15.44 -10.28 -4.58
C VAL A 58 14.84 -10.18 -3.19
N CYS A 59 14.96 -9.03 -2.55
CA CYS A 59 14.26 -8.72 -1.31
C CYS A 59 12.77 -8.52 -1.60
N ARG A 60 11.89 -9.17 -0.84
CA ARG A 60 10.44 -9.19 -1.09
C ARG A 60 9.61 -8.64 0.09
N PRO A 61 9.99 -7.50 0.69
CA PRO A 61 9.24 -6.92 1.79
C PRO A 61 8.08 -6.05 1.30
N ASN A 62 7.13 -5.81 2.17
CA ASN A 62 6.02 -4.89 1.93
C ASN A 62 6.43 -3.38 1.98
N CYS A 63 7.68 -3.07 1.65
CA CYS A 63 8.11 -1.71 1.31
C CYS A 63 8.16 -1.48 -0.21
N PHE A 64 7.83 -2.50 -1.00
CA PHE A 64 7.74 -2.53 -2.46
C PHE A 64 9.01 -2.21 -3.23
N SER A 65 10.12 -2.02 -2.56
CA SER A 65 11.39 -1.63 -3.21
C SER A 65 12.02 -2.75 -4.03
N THR A 66 11.64 -4.01 -3.79
CA THR A 66 12.10 -5.20 -4.52
C THR A 66 13.58 -5.16 -4.90
N CYS A 67 14.44 -4.83 -3.90
CA CYS A 67 15.87 -4.63 -4.14
C CYS A 67 16.53 -5.92 -4.60
N MET A 68 17.23 -5.86 -5.75
CA MET A 68 18.07 -6.95 -6.20
C MET A 68 19.36 -6.98 -5.38
N MET A 69 19.82 -8.17 -5.00
CA MET A 69 20.97 -8.35 -4.16
C MET A 69 21.79 -9.57 -4.50
N ASN A 70 23.07 -9.49 -4.23
CA ASN A 70 24.00 -10.61 -4.23
C ASN A 70 23.83 -11.38 -2.94
N VAL A 71 23.49 -12.67 -3.04
CA VAL A 71 23.42 -13.61 -1.93
C VAL A 71 24.71 -14.44 -1.94
N HIS A 72 25.55 -14.23 -0.95
CA HIS A 72 26.84 -14.88 -0.84
C HIS A 72 26.70 -16.22 -0.12
N VAL A 73 27.17 -17.30 -0.74
CA VAL A 73 27.05 -18.66 -0.25
C VAL A 73 28.44 -19.28 -0.07
N ARG A 74 28.67 -19.87 1.07
CA ARG A 74 29.89 -20.63 1.38
C ARG A 74 29.52 -21.98 1.97
N GLU A 75 30.04 -23.05 1.38
CA GLU A 75 29.74 -24.43 1.81
C GLU A 75 28.22 -24.70 1.92
N GLY A 76 27.44 -24.22 0.96
CA GLY A 76 25.98 -24.35 0.91
C GLY A 76 25.20 -23.49 1.90
N LYS A 77 25.87 -22.60 2.65
CA LYS A 77 25.22 -21.68 3.61
C LYS A 77 25.27 -20.23 3.13
N ILE A 78 24.18 -19.55 3.26
CA ILE A 78 24.10 -18.10 3.02
C ILE A 78 24.85 -17.39 4.15
N VAL A 79 25.90 -16.62 3.80
CA VAL A 79 26.76 -15.95 4.78
C VAL A 79 26.69 -14.42 4.75
N LYS A 80 26.18 -13.85 3.68
CA LYS A 80 26.12 -12.40 3.51
C LYS A 80 25.12 -12.04 2.40
N THR A 81 24.52 -10.85 2.49
CA THR A 81 23.84 -10.17 1.39
C THR A 81 24.52 -8.83 1.10
N SER A 82 24.53 -8.40 -0.14
CA SER A 82 25.06 -7.11 -0.57
C SER A 82 24.26 -6.57 -1.75
N PRO A 83 24.33 -5.25 -2.08
CA PRO A 83 23.69 -4.75 -3.29
C PRO A 83 24.18 -5.51 -4.52
N ALA A 84 23.28 -5.83 -5.43
CA ALA A 84 23.65 -6.35 -6.75
C ALA A 84 23.76 -5.21 -7.75
N ASP A 85 24.46 -5.46 -8.86
CA ASP A 85 24.45 -4.56 -10.00
C ASP A 85 23.11 -4.70 -10.71
N PHE A 86 22.39 -3.61 -10.81
CA PHE A 86 21.11 -3.51 -11.49
C PHE A 86 21.31 -2.82 -12.84
N PRO A 87 20.57 -3.17 -13.90
CA PRO A 87 20.71 -2.50 -15.20
C PRO A 87 20.60 -0.97 -15.10
N ASP A 88 19.70 -0.48 -14.27
CA ASP A 88 19.62 0.92 -13.87
C ASP A 88 20.34 1.11 -12.53
N THR A 89 21.50 1.74 -12.56
CA THR A 89 22.38 1.89 -11.41
C THR A 89 21.78 2.72 -10.26
N SER A 90 20.72 3.47 -10.51
CA SER A 90 19.98 4.18 -9.46
C SER A 90 19.34 3.24 -8.44
N PHE A 91 19.12 1.97 -8.82
CA PHE A 91 18.60 0.92 -7.95
C PHE A 91 19.68 0.07 -7.26
N ASN A 92 20.98 0.33 -7.47
CA ASN A 92 22.11 -0.39 -6.86
C ASN A 92 22.26 -0.09 -5.36
N ARG A 93 21.24 -0.37 -4.57
CA ARG A 93 21.27 -0.10 -3.13
C ARG A 93 20.33 -1.01 -2.36
N ILE A 94 20.71 -1.34 -1.12
CA ILE A 94 19.86 -2.05 -0.17
C ILE A 94 19.92 -1.37 1.20
N CYS A 95 18.83 -1.43 1.95
CA CYS A 95 18.79 -0.90 3.31
C CYS A 95 19.32 -1.92 4.34
N LEU A 96 19.37 -1.53 5.61
CA LEU A 96 19.83 -2.39 6.69
C LEU A 96 18.99 -3.68 6.83
N ARG A 97 17.67 -3.61 6.53
CA ARG A 97 16.81 -4.80 6.48
C ARG A 97 17.29 -5.80 5.42
N GLY A 98 17.67 -5.31 4.23
CA GLY A 98 18.26 -6.13 3.18
C GLY A 98 19.60 -6.74 3.59
N LEU A 99 20.46 -5.99 4.29
CA LEU A 99 21.74 -6.49 4.79
C LEU A 99 21.60 -7.53 5.90
N SER A 100 20.49 -7.56 6.63
CA SER A 100 20.25 -8.45 7.78
C SER A 100 19.57 -9.77 7.42
N HIS A 101 19.34 -10.08 6.14
CA HIS A 101 18.63 -11.30 5.73
C HIS A 101 19.29 -12.60 6.19
N VAL A 102 20.61 -12.62 6.34
CA VAL A 102 21.32 -13.80 6.86
C VAL A 102 20.77 -14.23 8.21
N GLU A 103 20.40 -13.25 9.05
CA GLU A 103 19.79 -13.52 10.35
C GLU A 103 18.39 -14.13 10.18
N ASN A 104 17.57 -13.64 9.25
CA ASN A 104 16.25 -14.22 8.99
C ASN A 104 16.35 -15.67 8.47
N VAL A 105 17.29 -15.93 7.54
CA VAL A 105 17.51 -17.27 6.99
C VAL A 105 17.91 -18.28 8.08
N HIS A 106 18.83 -17.89 8.96
CA HIS A 106 19.41 -18.77 9.97
C HIS A 106 18.85 -18.53 11.38
N HIS A 107 17.68 -17.86 11.49
CA HIS A 107 17.08 -17.60 12.79
C HIS A 107 16.83 -18.91 13.54
N PRO A 108 17.23 -19.04 14.81
CA PRO A 108 17.12 -20.31 15.55
C PRO A 108 15.67 -20.76 15.76
N ASP A 109 14.73 -19.80 15.82
CA ASP A 109 13.31 -20.05 16.05
C ASP A 109 12.51 -20.18 14.75
N ARG A 110 13.16 -20.36 13.59
CA ARG A 110 12.44 -20.67 12.34
C ARG A 110 11.64 -21.96 12.49
N VAL A 111 10.42 -21.94 11.98
CA VAL A 111 9.63 -23.14 11.79
C VAL A 111 10.24 -23.94 10.65
N LEU A 112 10.81 -25.10 10.97
CA LEU A 112 11.56 -25.96 10.04
C LEU A 112 10.83 -27.24 9.66
N TYR A 113 9.76 -27.56 10.35
CA TYR A 113 8.98 -28.80 10.22
C TYR A 113 7.49 -28.49 10.35
N PRO A 114 6.58 -29.28 9.75
CA PRO A 114 5.16 -29.14 10.03
C PRO A 114 4.88 -29.35 11.52
N MET A 115 4.13 -28.41 12.10
CA MET A 115 3.79 -28.39 13.51
C MET A 115 2.26 -28.51 13.67
N LYS A 116 1.81 -29.37 14.56
CA LYS A 116 0.40 -29.56 14.93
C LYS A 116 0.19 -29.14 16.36
N GLN A 117 -0.84 -28.32 16.60
CA GLN A 117 -1.25 -27.92 17.94
C GLN A 117 -1.90 -29.12 18.65
N THR A 118 -1.41 -29.45 19.83
CA THR A 118 -1.92 -30.58 20.65
C THR A 118 -2.84 -30.12 21.78
N GLY A 119 -2.79 -28.83 22.12
CA GLY A 119 -3.66 -28.18 23.10
C GLY A 119 -4.73 -27.32 22.46
N GLU A 120 -5.39 -26.46 23.23
CA GLU A 120 -6.24 -25.41 22.71
C GLU A 120 -5.39 -24.42 21.89
N ARG A 121 -5.98 -23.79 20.86
CA ARG A 121 -5.28 -22.77 20.07
C ARG A 121 -4.79 -21.65 20.97
N GLY A 122 -3.55 -21.22 20.76
CA GLY A 122 -2.86 -20.23 21.60
C GLY A 122 -2.23 -20.80 22.87
N SER A 123 -2.28 -22.12 23.13
CA SER A 123 -1.64 -22.75 24.27
C SER A 123 -0.14 -22.98 24.09
N ASP A 124 0.39 -22.77 22.88
CA ASP A 124 1.80 -23.06 22.49
C ASP A 124 2.23 -24.51 22.75
N GLN A 125 1.28 -25.45 22.72
CA GLN A 125 1.55 -26.89 22.84
C GLN A 125 1.64 -27.52 21.47
N TRP A 126 2.84 -27.74 20.98
CA TRP A 126 3.10 -28.17 19.61
C TRP A 126 3.76 -29.53 19.56
N GLU A 127 3.41 -30.35 18.57
CA GLU A 127 4.16 -31.53 18.17
C GLU A 127 4.58 -31.42 16.71
N ARG A 128 5.77 -31.97 16.41
CA ARG A 128 6.22 -32.12 15.02
C ARG A 128 5.49 -33.30 14.41
N VAL A 129 4.93 -33.10 13.21
CA VAL A 129 4.34 -34.13 12.38
C VAL A 129 5.06 -34.23 11.03
N SER A 130 4.83 -35.29 10.28
CA SER A 130 5.30 -35.37 8.90
C SER A 130 4.43 -34.54 7.94
N TRP A 131 4.97 -34.20 6.77
CA TRP A 131 4.20 -33.55 5.71
C TRP A 131 3.00 -34.38 5.30
N ASP A 132 3.19 -35.72 5.15
CA ASP A 132 2.08 -36.61 4.76
C ASP A 132 0.97 -36.59 5.79
N GLU A 133 1.30 -36.73 7.07
CA GLU A 133 0.33 -36.69 8.17
C GLU A 133 -0.41 -35.36 8.22
N ALA A 134 0.32 -34.22 8.19
CA ALA A 134 -0.31 -32.90 8.22
C ALA A 134 -1.25 -32.69 7.03
N LEU A 135 -0.80 -32.99 5.81
CA LEU A 135 -1.60 -32.74 4.60
C LEU A 135 -2.75 -33.73 4.43
N ASP A 136 -2.61 -34.99 4.87
CA ASP A 136 -3.71 -35.98 4.86
C ASP A 136 -4.84 -35.51 5.79
N GLU A 137 -4.52 -35.10 7.02
CA GLU A 137 -5.52 -34.61 7.98
C GLU A 137 -6.16 -33.29 7.51
N ILE A 138 -5.38 -32.36 6.97
CA ILE A 138 -5.88 -31.09 6.42
C ILE A 138 -6.80 -31.35 5.22
N ALA A 139 -6.39 -32.19 4.26
CA ALA A 139 -7.16 -32.51 3.07
C ALA A 139 -8.49 -33.19 3.43
N GLU A 140 -8.47 -34.18 4.35
CA GLU A 140 -9.67 -34.85 4.84
C GLU A 140 -10.63 -33.85 5.50
N LYS A 141 -10.12 -32.97 6.36
CA LYS A 141 -10.94 -31.96 7.04
C LYS A 141 -11.53 -30.95 6.06
N LEU A 142 -10.73 -30.44 5.10
CA LEU A 142 -11.24 -29.53 4.06
C LEU A 142 -12.34 -30.21 3.21
N ALA A 143 -12.14 -31.44 2.80
CA ALA A 143 -13.12 -32.20 2.03
C ALA A 143 -14.43 -32.42 2.81
N SER A 144 -14.33 -32.82 4.09
CA SER A 144 -15.48 -33.00 4.98
C SER A 144 -16.25 -31.68 5.19
N LEU A 145 -15.58 -30.58 5.41
CA LEU A 145 -16.22 -29.26 5.60
C LEU A 145 -16.93 -28.78 4.32
N ARG A 146 -16.34 -29.04 3.16
CA ARG A 146 -16.97 -28.70 1.88
C ARG A 146 -18.21 -29.57 1.62
N GLU A 147 -18.16 -30.85 1.95
CA GLU A 147 -19.32 -31.74 1.83
C GLU A 147 -20.47 -31.33 2.76
N GLU A 148 -20.16 -30.94 4.00
CA GLU A 148 -21.17 -30.59 5.01
C GLU A 148 -21.73 -29.15 4.87
N TYR A 149 -20.87 -28.18 4.57
CA TYR A 149 -21.21 -26.75 4.62
C TYR A 149 -21.09 -26.03 3.26
N GLY A 150 -20.62 -26.72 2.23
CA GLY A 150 -20.36 -26.12 0.91
C GLY A 150 -18.98 -25.46 0.78
N ASP A 151 -18.60 -25.14 -0.46
CA ASP A 151 -17.27 -24.58 -0.81
C ASP A 151 -16.99 -23.27 -0.12
N SER A 152 -18.02 -22.41 0.03
CA SER A 152 -17.91 -21.10 0.68
C SER A 152 -17.57 -21.15 2.18
N SER A 153 -17.57 -22.36 2.79
CA SER A 153 -17.16 -22.54 4.19
C SER A 153 -15.64 -22.49 4.41
N ILE A 154 -14.88 -22.65 3.33
CA ILE A 154 -13.40 -22.56 3.36
C ILE A 154 -12.98 -21.14 3.00
N PHE A 155 -12.13 -20.56 3.82
CA PHE A 155 -11.60 -19.21 3.63
C PHE A 155 -10.09 -19.24 3.45
N LYS A 156 -9.58 -18.43 2.52
CA LYS A 156 -8.17 -18.03 2.47
C LYS A 156 -8.00 -16.62 2.96
N ALA A 157 -6.89 -16.34 3.64
CA ALA A 157 -6.50 -15.00 4.05
C ALA A 157 -5.03 -14.74 3.73
N SER A 158 -4.71 -13.58 3.14
CA SER A 158 -3.34 -13.18 2.82
C SER A 158 -3.04 -11.77 3.29
N GLY A 159 -1.78 -11.52 3.58
CA GLY A 159 -1.24 -10.16 3.65
C GLY A 159 -0.82 -9.64 2.27
N SER A 160 -0.08 -8.55 2.25
CA SER A 160 0.36 -7.88 1.02
C SER A 160 1.79 -8.24 0.57
N SER A 161 2.33 -9.40 0.93
CA SER A 161 3.67 -9.85 0.51
C SER A 161 3.65 -10.83 -0.67
N VAL A 162 2.67 -10.71 -1.54
CA VAL A 162 2.36 -11.64 -2.65
C VAL A 162 2.92 -11.14 -3.99
N TYR A 163 4.22 -10.87 -4.08
CA TYR A 163 4.81 -10.14 -5.22
C TYR A 163 5.55 -11.04 -6.22
N HIS A 164 5.42 -12.34 -6.09
CA HIS A 164 6.16 -13.30 -6.89
C HIS A 164 5.24 -14.37 -7.50
N VAL A 165 5.72 -14.96 -8.58
CA VAL A 165 4.88 -15.84 -9.42
C VAL A 165 4.40 -17.07 -8.68
N THR A 166 5.29 -17.74 -7.92
CA THR A 166 4.93 -19.02 -7.26
C THR A 166 3.92 -18.85 -6.14
N ASN A 167 3.83 -17.66 -5.51
CA ASN A 167 2.82 -17.38 -4.47
C ASN A 167 1.39 -17.36 -5.04
N GLY A 168 1.23 -17.03 -6.33
CA GLY A 168 -0.06 -17.11 -7.02
C GLY A 168 -0.71 -18.50 -6.97
N SER A 169 0.10 -19.55 -6.78
CA SER A 169 -0.39 -20.93 -6.66
C SER A 169 -1.39 -21.12 -5.52
N VAL A 170 -1.24 -20.38 -4.42
CA VAL A 170 -2.17 -20.48 -3.29
C VAL A 170 -3.56 -19.98 -3.69
N ALA A 171 -3.63 -18.82 -4.35
CA ALA A 171 -4.90 -18.30 -4.85
C ALA A 171 -5.51 -19.24 -5.89
N THR A 172 -4.69 -19.81 -6.79
CA THR A 172 -5.13 -20.79 -7.79
C THR A 172 -5.79 -22.00 -7.13
N PHE A 173 -5.16 -22.58 -6.10
CA PHE A 173 -5.71 -23.73 -5.37
C PHE A 173 -7.09 -23.41 -4.78
N PHE A 174 -7.20 -22.33 -4.02
CA PHE A 174 -8.45 -21.98 -3.34
C PHE A 174 -9.55 -21.52 -4.31
N ASN A 175 -9.18 -20.94 -5.44
CA ASN A 175 -10.12 -20.63 -6.51
C ASN A 175 -10.61 -21.90 -7.22
N GLU A 176 -9.75 -22.89 -7.42
CA GLU A 176 -10.12 -24.18 -8.02
C GLU A 176 -11.17 -24.91 -7.19
N ILE A 177 -11.11 -24.84 -5.87
CA ILE A 177 -12.11 -25.41 -4.96
C ILE A 177 -13.26 -24.43 -4.63
N ASN A 178 -13.35 -23.29 -5.32
CA ASN A 178 -14.36 -22.25 -5.13
C ASN A 178 -14.44 -21.75 -3.67
N ALA A 179 -13.30 -21.60 -3.00
CA ALA A 179 -13.24 -21.11 -1.63
C ALA A 179 -13.47 -19.60 -1.53
N SER A 180 -13.97 -19.17 -0.37
CA SER A 180 -14.10 -17.76 0.03
C SER A 180 -12.76 -17.09 0.34
N SER A 181 -12.76 -15.77 0.39
CA SER A 181 -11.59 -14.98 0.80
C SER A 181 -11.92 -14.11 2.02
N MET A 182 -10.98 -14.01 2.94
CA MET A 182 -10.99 -12.98 3.99
C MET A 182 -9.88 -11.96 3.70
N THR A 183 -10.25 -10.70 3.53
CA THR A 183 -9.32 -9.63 3.10
C THR A 183 -9.02 -8.66 4.23
N ALA A 184 -7.81 -8.14 4.22
CA ALA A 184 -7.39 -7.09 5.16
C ALA A 184 -8.06 -5.73 4.86
N ASP A 185 -8.41 -5.48 3.60
CA ASP A 185 -8.95 -4.21 3.14
C ASP A 185 -8.14 -2.99 3.62
N LEU A 186 -6.87 -3.05 3.32
CA LEU A 186 -5.92 -1.96 3.45
C LEU A 186 -5.68 -1.34 2.07
N ASP A 187 -5.33 -0.05 2.05
CA ASP A 187 -4.93 0.69 0.86
C ASP A 187 -6.05 0.96 -0.17
N LYS A 188 -7.30 0.59 0.12
CA LYS A 188 -8.43 0.75 -0.80
C LYS A 188 -8.86 2.21 -0.96
N SER A 189 -8.98 2.99 0.12
CA SER A 189 -9.44 4.39 0.04
C SER A 189 -8.51 5.23 -0.83
N ASN A 190 -7.18 5.01 -0.74
CA ASN A 190 -6.21 5.71 -1.56
C ASN A 190 -6.44 5.45 -3.05
N TYR A 191 -6.31 4.20 -3.51
CA TYR A 191 -6.37 3.93 -4.93
C TYR A 191 -7.79 4.07 -5.51
N LEU A 192 -8.84 3.72 -4.76
CA LEU A 192 -10.22 3.89 -5.23
C LEU A 192 -10.59 5.38 -5.34
N GLY A 193 -10.18 6.22 -4.39
CA GLY A 193 -10.40 7.67 -4.47
C GLY A 193 -9.75 8.28 -5.72
N ILE A 194 -8.51 7.90 -6.03
CA ILE A 194 -7.82 8.37 -7.23
C ILE A 194 -8.43 7.77 -8.50
N ASN A 195 -8.71 6.47 -8.49
CA ASN A 195 -9.24 5.76 -9.67
C ASN A 195 -10.68 6.16 -10.00
N ARG A 196 -11.44 6.72 -9.06
CA ARG A 196 -12.72 7.37 -9.37
C ARG A 196 -12.57 8.45 -10.44
N VAL A 197 -11.45 9.19 -10.39
CA VAL A 197 -11.18 10.31 -11.30
C VAL A 197 -10.45 9.85 -12.57
N TYR A 198 -9.49 8.95 -12.45
CA TYR A 198 -8.58 8.61 -13.55
C TYR A 198 -8.93 7.28 -14.24
N GLY A 199 -9.78 6.47 -13.63
CA GLY A 199 -10.04 5.11 -14.07
C GLY A 199 -8.96 4.14 -13.55
N PHE A 200 -9.20 2.84 -13.73
CA PHE A 200 -8.36 1.77 -13.21
C PHE A 200 -7.68 0.97 -14.31
N ALA A 201 -6.36 0.95 -14.30
CA ALA A 201 -5.52 0.21 -15.27
C ALA A 201 -4.93 -1.08 -14.71
N GLY A 202 -5.35 -1.53 -13.53
CA GLY A 202 -4.61 -2.57 -12.81
C GLY A 202 -3.26 -2.09 -12.26
N LEU A 203 -2.97 -0.80 -12.36
CA LEU A 203 -1.74 -0.15 -11.93
C LEU A 203 -2.04 1.00 -10.98
N TRP A 204 -1.14 1.26 -10.07
CA TRP A 204 -1.19 2.46 -9.25
C TRP A 204 -0.80 3.68 -10.10
N PRO A 205 -1.58 4.78 -10.06
CA PRO A 205 -1.34 5.94 -10.92
C PRO A 205 -0.12 6.74 -10.43
N ALA A 206 1.07 6.32 -10.84
CA ALA A 206 2.32 6.98 -10.50
C ALA A 206 3.28 7.00 -11.71
N ASN A 207 4.06 8.07 -11.82
CA ASN A 207 5.13 8.18 -12.79
C ASN A 207 6.37 7.40 -12.36
N ASP A 208 7.28 7.13 -13.27
CA ASP A 208 8.63 6.66 -12.98
C ASP A 208 9.29 7.60 -11.94
N PRO A 209 9.88 7.09 -10.84
CA PRO A 209 10.49 7.94 -9.82
C PRO A 209 11.62 8.83 -10.34
N HIS A 210 12.25 8.50 -11.48
CA HIS A 210 13.20 9.39 -12.14
C HIS A 210 12.56 10.70 -12.65
N ASP A 211 11.23 10.72 -12.82
CA ASP A 211 10.51 11.92 -13.26
C ASP A 211 10.44 13.00 -12.16
N TYR A 212 10.71 12.66 -10.89
CA TYR A 212 10.67 13.63 -9.79
C TYR A 212 11.62 14.82 -9.99
N VAL A 213 12.75 14.64 -10.67
CA VAL A 213 13.70 15.71 -10.97
C VAL A 213 13.14 16.78 -11.92
N ASN A 214 12.06 16.48 -12.62
CA ASN A 214 11.36 17.41 -13.50
C ASN A 214 10.32 18.26 -12.74
N ALA A 215 9.97 17.90 -11.50
CA ALA A 215 9.02 18.65 -10.70
C ALA A 215 9.67 19.94 -10.15
N LYS A 216 8.95 21.06 -10.24
CA LYS A 216 9.33 22.29 -9.55
C LYS A 216 8.98 22.21 -8.07
N THR A 217 7.79 21.66 -7.77
CA THR A 217 7.31 21.43 -6.41
C THR A 217 6.86 20.00 -6.25
N MET A 218 7.18 19.39 -5.10
CA MET A 218 6.70 18.08 -4.69
C MET A 218 5.99 18.19 -3.35
N PHE A 219 4.71 17.78 -3.33
CA PHE A 219 3.95 17.62 -2.10
C PHE A 219 4.00 16.16 -1.63
N LEU A 220 4.33 15.96 -0.37
CA LEU A 220 4.32 14.65 0.29
C LEU A 220 3.21 14.64 1.33
N TRP A 221 2.11 13.92 1.06
CA TRP A 221 0.93 13.85 1.90
C TRP A 221 0.97 12.60 2.77
N GLY A 222 1.12 12.74 4.08
CA GLY A 222 1.17 11.61 5.02
C GLY A 222 2.18 10.53 4.61
N ASN A 223 3.35 10.93 4.08
CA ASN A 223 4.31 10.03 3.43
C ASN A 223 5.71 10.13 4.04
N ASN A 224 6.02 9.24 4.99
CA ASN A 224 7.35 9.17 5.61
C ASN A 224 8.27 8.22 4.86
N LEU A 225 8.77 8.63 3.69
CA LEU A 225 9.64 7.82 2.82
C LEU A 225 10.92 7.37 3.49
N THR A 226 11.50 8.20 4.36
CA THR A 226 12.78 7.92 5.03
C THR A 226 12.75 6.68 5.90
N ASP A 227 11.58 6.26 6.35
CA ASP A 227 11.37 5.06 7.18
C ASP A 227 10.57 3.98 6.45
N ALA A 228 9.52 4.36 5.74
CA ALA A 228 8.62 3.41 5.09
C ALA A 228 9.19 2.84 3.77
N GLN A 229 9.68 3.73 2.89
CA GLN A 229 10.14 3.40 1.54
C GLN A 229 11.55 3.97 1.32
N ILE A 230 12.50 3.52 2.13
CA ILE A 230 13.88 4.04 2.18
C ILE A 230 14.54 4.06 0.79
N HIS A 231 14.20 3.09 -0.05
CA HIS A 231 14.75 2.98 -1.39
C HIS A 231 14.29 4.12 -2.32
N ASP A 232 13.06 4.59 -2.16
CA ASP A 232 12.51 5.71 -2.94
C ASP A 232 13.02 7.07 -2.50
N TRP A 233 13.40 7.19 -1.24
CA TRP A 233 13.87 8.46 -0.69
C TRP A 233 14.99 9.10 -1.52
N HIS A 234 15.86 8.31 -2.13
CA HIS A 234 16.97 8.89 -2.89
C HIS A 234 16.52 9.61 -4.17
N PHE A 235 15.45 9.15 -4.82
CA PHE A 235 14.89 9.85 -5.99
C PHE A 235 14.35 11.23 -5.59
N VAL A 236 13.73 11.32 -4.40
CA VAL A 236 13.31 12.60 -3.83
C VAL A 236 14.53 13.46 -3.48
N ALA A 237 15.56 12.86 -2.90
CA ALA A 237 16.79 13.57 -2.57
C ALA A 237 17.52 14.08 -3.84
N ASP A 238 17.56 13.27 -4.90
CA ASP A 238 18.13 13.66 -6.20
C ASP A 238 17.32 14.82 -6.83
N ALA A 239 15.98 14.79 -6.71
CA ALA A 239 15.13 15.89 -7.14
C ALA A 239 15.40 17.18 -6.34
N MET A 240 15.52 17.09 -5.01
CA MET A 240 15.89 18.25 -4.17
C MET A 240 17.28 18.81 -4.53
N GLU A 241 18.26 17.95 -4.83
CA GLU A 241 19.60 18.39 -5.27
C GLU A 241 19.54 19.15 -6.61
N GLN A 242 18.52 18.91 -7.43
CA GLN A 242 18.27 19.61 -8.69
C GLN A 242 17.35 20.83 -8.55
N GLY A 243 16.83 21.08 -7.35
CA GLY A 243 16.09 22.30 -7.03
C GLY A 243 14.58 22.12 -6.87
N THR A 244 14.08 20.90 -6.86
CA THR A 244 12.68 20.61 -6.53
C THR A 244 12.40 21.05 -5.08
N TYR A 245 11.38 21.90 -4.90
CA TYR A 245 10.94 22.36 -3.58
C TYR A 245 9.98 21.32 -2.96
N VAL A 246 10.36 20.77 -1.81
CA VAL A 246 9.59 19.67 -1.18
C VAL A 246 8.78 20.17 0.01
N VAL A 247 7.47 19.98 -0.04
CA VAL A 247 6.51 20.29 1.02
C VAL A 247 6.03 18.96 1.65
N CYS A 248 6.27 18.79 2.95
CA CYS A 248 5.76 17.65 3.72
C CYS A 248 4.54 18.08 4.53
N ILE A 249 3.40 17.46 4.25
CA ILE A 249 2.13 17.63 4.98
C ILE A 249 1.90 16.36 5.79
N ASP A 250 2.00 16.47 7.12
CA ASP A 250 1.95 15.32 8.02
C ASP A 250 1.51 15.79 9.41
N PRO A 251 0.71 15.02 10.17
CA PRO A 251 0.38 15.34 11.56
C PRO A 251 1.59 15.38 12.50
N THR A 252 2.67 14.67 12.15
CA THR A 252 3.86 14.54 12.97
C THR A 252 5.12 15.05 12.26
N PHE A 253 6.06 15.62 13.01
CA PHE A 253 7.36 16.04 12.46
C PHE A 253 8.29 14.84 12.31
N THR A 254 8.12 14.12 11.19
CA THR A 254 8.87 12.92 10.84
C THR A 254 10.29 13.22 10.34
N GLN A 255 11.12 12.19 10.12
CA GLN A 255 12.41 12.37 9.46
C GLN A 255 12.26 12.92 8.03
N MET A 256 11.13 12.60 7.36
CA MET A 256 10.82 13.18 6.06
C MET A 256 10.54 14.67 6.18
N ALA A 257 9.73 15.08 7.16
CA ALA A 257 9.46 16.49 7.46
C ALA A 257 10.76 17.27 7.75
N ALA A 258 11.67 16.67 8.52
CA ALA A 258 12.97 17.29 8.85
C ALA A 258 13.92 17.47 7.64
N LYS A 259 13.67 16.77 6.55
CA LYS A 259 14.47 16.82 5.31
C LYS A 259 13.83 17.68 4.22
N SER A 260 12.53 17.92 4.31
CA SER A 260 11.76 18.74 3.38
C SER A 260 12.10 20.24 3.55
N ASP A 261 11.85 21.02 2.50
CA ASP A 261 12.04 22.47 2.54
C ASP A 261 10.98 23.15 3.40
N ARG A 262 9.77 22.57 3.44
CA ARG A 262 8.67 23.03 4.26
C ARG A 262 7.93 21.87 4.93
N PHE A 263 7.63 22.04 6.21
CA PHE A 263 6.72 21.19 6.95
C PHE A 263 5.40 21.92 7.22
N VAL A 264 4.29 21.25 6.99
CA VAL A 264 2.93 21.72 7.26
C VAL A 264 2.25 20.72 8.20
N PRO A 265 2.15 21.05 9.50
CA PRO A 265 1.43 20.22 10.46
C PRO A 265 -0.08 20.30 10.18
N ILE A 266 -0.71 19.14 9.99
CA ILE A 266 -2.15 19.04 9.75
C ILE A 266 -2.85 18.30 10.90
N ARG A 267 -4.13 18.57 11.13
CA ARG A 267 -4.95 17.76 12.04
C ARG A 267 -5.15 16.37 11.42
N PRO A 268 -4.98 15.27 12.20
CA PRO A 268 -5.29 13.91 11.74
C PRO A 268 -6.67 13.80 11.10
N GLY A 269 -6.77 13.18 9.93
CA GLY A 269 -8.03 12.96 9.19
C GLY A 269 -8.65 14.19 8.52
N ALA A 270 -7.93 15.33 8.47
CA ALA A 270 -8.44 16.58 7.90
C ALA A 270 -7.75 17.00 6.59
N ASP A 271 -7.28 16.06 5.79
CA ASP A 271 -6.61 16.32 4.51
C ASP A 271 -7.59 16.91 3.48
N LEU A 272 -8.84 16.45 3.44
CA LEU A 272 -9.85 16.94 2.49
C LEU A 272 -10.11 18.45 2.62
N PRO A 273 -10.40 19.03 3.80
CA PRO A 273 -10.61 20.47 3.95
C PRO A 273 -9.44 21.29 3.42
N LEU A 274 -8.19 20.84 3.62
CA LEU A 274 -7.00 21.52 3.09
C LEU A 274 -6.99 21.49 1.57
N ILE A 275 -7.22 20.34 0.94
CA ILE A 275 -7.24 20.19 -0.52
C ILE A 275 -8.35 21.02 -1.14
N MET A 276 -9.56 20.98 -0.57
CA MET A 276 -10.70 21.75 -1.06
C MET A 276 -10.45 23.27 -0.96
N ALA A 277 -9.80 23.72 0.13
CA ALA A 277 -9.46 25.15 0.28
C ALA A 277 -8.34 25.59 -0.66
N MET A 278 -7.37 24.72 -0.99
CA MET A 278 -6.41 24.98 -2.05
C MET A 278 -7.14 25.16 -3.40
N MET A 279 -8.10 24.29 -3.73
CA MET A 279 -8.91 24.41 -4.94
C MET A 279 -9.78 25.68 -4.91
N TYR A 280 -10.31 26.09 -3.74
CA TYR A 280 -11.04 27.34 -3.58
C TYR A 280 -10.19 28.54 -4.03
N VAL A 281 -8.96 28.66 -3.54
CA VAL A 281 -8.04 29.75 -3.91
C VAL A 281 -7.76 29.71 -5.42
N ILE A 282 -7.48 28.54 -5.99
CA ILE A 282 -7.19 28.38 -7.42
C ILE A 282 -8.39 28.84 -8.29
N VAL A 283 -9.61 28.51 -7.87
CA VAL A 283 -10.84 28.92 -8.57
C VAL A 283 -11.11 30.42 -8.42
N GLU A 284 -11.02 30.97 -7.21
CA GLU A 284 -11.26 32.41 -6.94
C GLU A 284 -10.22 33.33 -7.63
N GLU A 285 -8.99 32.87 -7.79
CA GLU A 285 -7.91 33.62 -8.44
C GLU A 285 -7.79 33.31 -9.94
N ASP A 286 -8.74 32.55 -10.51
CA ASP A 286 -8.77 32.17 -11.94
C ASP A 286 -7.46 31.47 -12.42
N GLN A 287 -6.92 30.58 -11.58
CA GLN A 287 -5.68 29.84 -11.85
C GLN A 287 -5.95 28.41 -12.36
N VAL A 288 -7.16 28.11 -12.74
CA VAL A 288 -7.58 26.84 -13.31
C VAL A 288 -6.96 26.62 -14.70
N ASP A 289 -6.46 25.41 -15.00
CA ASP A 289 -6.05 25.04 -16.37
C ASP A 289 -7.31 24.75 -17.23
N TRP A 290 -7.91 25.82 -17.77
CA TRP A 290 -9.13 25.72 -18.55
C TRP A 290 -9.00 24.91 -19.82
N ASP A 291 -7.82 24.86 -20.43
CA ASP A 291 -7.56 24.05 -21.60
C ASP A 291 -7.60 22.56 -21.23
N PHE A 292 -6.95 22.18 -20.14
CA PHE A 292 -6.97 20.81 -19.65
C PHE A 292 -8.38 20.41 -19.19
N MET A 293 -9.07 21.28 -18.45
CA MET A 293 -10.46 21.05 -17.99
C MET A 293 -11.41 20.82 -19.18
N THR A 294 -11.26 21.56 -20.23
CA THR A 294 -12.11 21.44 -21.43
C THR A 294 -11.82 20.16 -22.23
N GLN A 295 -10.55 19.83 -22.41
CA GLN A 295 -10.13 18.79 -23.34
C GLN A 295 -10.03 17.41 -22.69
N HIS A 296 -9.66 17.35 -21.41
CA HIS A 296 -9.23 16.11 -20.77
C HIS A 296 -10.06 15.72 -19.53
N THR A 297 -11.16 16.47 -19.23
CA THR A 297 -12.00 16.16 -18.07
C THR A 297 -13.48 16.08 -18.41
N CYS A 298 -14.28 15.61 -17.44
CA CYS A 298 -15.75 15.64 -17.54
C CYS A 298 -16.36 17.02 -17.26
N ALA A 299 -15.55 18.08 -17.10
CA ALA A 299 -16.01 19.42 -16.76
C ALA A 299 -17.22 19.92 -17.58
N PRO A 300 -17.22 19.78 -18.91
CA PRO A 300 -18.33 20.26 -19.74
C PRO A 300 -19.56 19.34 -19.78
N PHE A 301 -19.49 18.12 -19.21
CA PHE A 301 -20.61 17.17 -19.30
C PHE A 301 -21.80 17.67 -18.52
N LEU A 302 -22.97 17.49 -19.11
CA LEU A 302 -24.25 17.86 -18.48
C LEU A 302 -24.74 16.72 -17.59
N VAL A 303 -24.99 17.02 -16.32
CA VAL A 303 -25.56 16.10 -15.32
C VAL A 303 -27.05 16.40 -15.18
N LYS A 304 -27.87 15.37 -15.35
CA LYS A 304 -29.33 15.47 -15.22
C LYS A 304 -29.75 15.58 -13.76
N SER A 305 -30.61 16.54 -13.41
CA SER A 305 -31.14 16.70 -12.06
C SER A 305 -32.12 15.58 -11.63
N THR A 306 -32.55 14.74 -12.56
CA THR A 306 -33.51 13.66 -12.32
C THR A 306 -32.92 12.42 -11.71
N ASP A 307 -31.66 12.10 -12.04
CA ASP A 307 -31.01 10.83 -11.69
C ASP A 307 -29.50 10.94 -11.42
N GLY A 308 -28.91 12.13 -11.54
CA GLY A 308 -27.48 12.36 -11.34
C GLY A 308 -26.57 11.77 -12.42
N LEU A 309 -27.15 11.24 -13.52
CA LEU A 309 -26.37 10.68 -14.61
C LEU A 309 -25.98 11.75 -15.63
N PHE A 310 -24.88 11.52 -16.35
CA PHE A 310 -24.54 12.38 -17.47
C PHE A 310 -25.58 12.27 -18.58
N LEU A 311 -25.93 13.40 -19.18
CA LEU A 311 -26.80 13.45 -20.34
C LEU A 311 -26.08 12.82 -21.54
N ARG A 312 -26.78 11.92 -22.23
CA ARG A 312 -26.29 11.19 -23.41
C ARG A 312 -27.11 11.56 -24.66
N MET A 313 -26.54 11.26 -25.84
CA MET A 313 -27.28 11.43 -27.09
C MET A 313 -28.52 10.55 -27.17
N SER A 314 -28.56 9.41 -26.47
CA SER A 314 -29.75 8.57 -26.37
C SER A 314 -30.91 9.26 -25.63
N ASP A 315 -30.59 10.08 -24.63
CA ASP A 315 -31.62 10.90 -23.94
C ASP A 315 -32.28 11.92 -24.89
N LEU A 316 -31.60 12.30 -25.98
CA LEU A 316 -32.07 13.20 -27.02
C LEU A 316 -32.64 12.47 -28.27
N GLY A 317 -32.85 11.14 -28.13
CA GLY A 317 -33.46 10.32 -29.17
C GLY A 317 -32.50 9.76 -30.23
N THR A 318 -31.21 9.92 -30.09
CA THR A 318 -30.20 9.32 -30.94
C THR A 318 -29.82 7.96 -30.40
N ALA A 319 -30.02 6.89 -31.18
CA ALA A 319 -29.66 5.54 -30.68
C ALA A 319 -28.14 5.40 -30.49
N PRO A 320 -27.70 4.71 -29.40
CA PRO A 320 -26.29 4.36 -29.22
C PRO A 320 -25.76 3.55 -30.40
N VAL A 321 -24.49 3.67 -30.70
CA VAL A 321 -23.81 2.95 -31.79
C VAL A 321 -23.04 1.77 -31.20
N GLU A 322 -23.30 0.57 -31.73
CA GLU A 322 -22.51 -0.62 -31.45
C GLU A 322 -21.35 -0.71 -32.46
N ASN A 323 -20.10 -0.75 -31.94
CA ASN A 323 -18.89 -0.89 -32.71
C ASN A 323 -18.69 -2.35 -33.16
N GLU A 324 -17.73 -2.58 -34.08
CA GLU A 324 -17.39 -3.91 -34.59
C GLU A 324 -16.89 -4.88 -33.50
N ASP A 325 -16.35 -4.36 -32.42
CA ASP A 325 -15.90 -5.13 -31.27
C ASP A 325 -16.99 -5.40 -30.21
N GLY A 326 -18.26 -4.98 -30.48
CA GLY A 326 -19.39 -5.14 -29.58
C GLY A 326 -19.49 -4.05 -28.50
N THR A 327 -18.59 -3.07 -28.48
CA THR A 327 -18.71 -1.93 -27.53
C THR A 327 -19.85 -1.01 -27.97
N VAL A 328 -20.68 -0.62 -27.00
CA VAL A 328 -21.77 0.33 -27.21
C VAL A 328 -21.31 1.74 -26.85
N VAL A 329 -21.32 2.63 -27.82
CA VAL A 329 -20.96 4.05 -27.62
C VAL A 329 -22.22 4.90 -27.63
N ASP A 330 -22.46 5.57 -26.52
CA ASP A 330 -23.51 6.58 -26.36
C ASP A 330 -22.84 7.93 -26.04
N PRO A 331 -22.73 8.86 -27.01
CA PRO A 331 -21.93 10.06 -26.84
C PRO A 331 -22.42 10.98 -25.72
N TYR A 332 -21.48 11.62 -25.03
CA TYR A 332 -21.77 12.62 -24.01
C TYR A 332 -22.30 13.91 -24.62
N VAL A 333 -23.22 14.56 -23.92
CA VAL A 333 -23.85 15.83 -24.31
C VAL A 333 -23.27 16.98 -23.50
N VAL A 334 -22.98 18.06 -24.18
CA VAL A 334 -22.48 19.32 -23.62
C VAL A 334 -23.36 20.47 -24.07
N TRP A 335 -23.24 21.62 -23.40
CA TRP A 335 -23.90 22.85 -23.88
C TRP A 335 -22.97 23.60 -24.82
N ASP A 336 -23.50 23.88 -26.04
CA ASP A 336 -22.84 24.75 -27.02
C ASP A 336 -23.32 26.22 -26.82
N PRO A 337 -22.48 27.11 -26.29
CA PRO A 337 -22.84 28.52 -26.11
C PRO A 337 -23.08 29.24 -27.44
N ALA A 338 -22.46 28.83 -28.52
CA ALA A 338 -22.60 29.47 -29.83
C ALA A 338 -23.93 29.14 -30.47
N ALA A 339 -24.39 27.90 -30.36
CA ALA A 339 -25.72 27.48 -30.84
C ALA A 339 -26.80 27.71 -29.79
N ASN A 340 -26.47 27.99 -28.52
CA ASN A 340 -27.35 28.06 -27.37
C ASN A 340 -28.21 26.79 -27.26
N ALA A 341 -27.61 25.64 -27.36
CA ALA A 341 -28.27 24.34 -27.38
C ALA A 341 -27.36 23.21 -26.84
N ALA A 342 -28.00 22.13 -26.41
CA ALA A 342 -27.30 20.89 -26.09
C ALA A 342 -26.84 20.20 -27.40
N ALA A 343 -25.60 19.69 -27.40
CA ALA A 343 -25.02 19.03 -28.57
C ALA A 343 -24.05 17.94 -28.16
N GLU A 344 -23.74 17.04 -29.09
CA GLU A 344 -22.74 16.02 -28.90
C GLU A 344 -21.35 16.65 -28.65
N LEU A 345 -20.62 16.14 -27.62
CA LEU A 345 -19.32 16.64 -27.23
C LEU A 345 -18.32 16.80 -28.39
N SER A 346 -18.25 15.82 -29.29
CA SER A 346 -17.29 15.81 -30.42
C SER A 346 -17.56 16.92 -31.45
N THR A 347 -18.75 17.52 -31.45
CA THR A 347 -19.18 18.55 -32.40
C THR A 347 -19.01 19.99 -31.89
N VAL A 348 -18.68 20.16 -30.60
CA VAL A 348 -18.59 21.48 -29.93
C VAL A 348 -17.14 21.81 -29.63
N ALA A 349 -16.59 22.80 -30.29
CA ALA A 349 -15.20 23.19 -30.10
C ALA A 349 -14.91 23.89 -28.77
N ALA A 350 -15.88 24.63 -28.23
CA ALA A 350 -15.76 25.37 -26.96
C ALA A 350 -17.06 25.21 -26.14
N PRO A 351 -17.24 24.07 -25.48
CA PRO A 351 -18.42 23.81 -24.67
C PRO A 351 -18.43 24.68 -23.41
N ALA A 352 -19.62 24.97 -22.90
CA ALA A 352 -19.76 25.64 -21.61
C ALA A 352 -19.18 24.75 -20.49
N LEU A 353 -18.35 25.34 -19.65
CA LEU A 353 -17.81 24.67 -18.48
C LEU A 353 -18.65 24.95 -17.23
N GLU A 354 -19.34 26.08 -17.19
CA GLU A 354 -20.23 26.47 -16.10
C GLU A 354 -21.66 26.71 -16.59
N GLY A 355 -22.62 26.38 -15.76
CA GLY A 355 -24.02 26.73 -15.98
C GLY A 355 -25.00 25.57 -15.75
N THR A 356 -26.26 25.94 -15.61
CA THR A 356 -27.43 25.05 -15.59
C THR A 356 -28.33 25.38 -16.77
N PHE A 357 -28.73 24.37 -17.51
CA PHE A 357 -29.42 24.48 -18.77
C PHE A 357 -30.67 23.58 -18.79
N GLU A 358 -31.75 24.05 -19.44
CA GLU A 358 -32.91 23.21 -19.68
C GLU A 358 -32.76 22.47 -21.01
N VAL A 359 -32.74 21.12 -20.94
CA VAL A 359 -32.63 20.26 -22.12
C VAL A 359 -33.81 19.29 -22.13
N GLU A 360 -34.67 19.38 -23.16
CA GLU A 360 -35.89 18.56 -23.29
C GLU A 360 -36.78 18.57 -22.02
N GLY A 361 -36.78 19.69 -21.26
CA GLY A 361 -37.55 19.84 -20.02
C GLY A 361 -36.92 19.25 -18.79
N VAL A 362 -35.65 18.85 -18.88
CA VAL A 362 -34.82 18.41 -17.74
C VAL A 362 -33.79 19.48 -17.45
N SER A 363 -33.65 19.86 -16.19
CA SER A 363 -32.59 20.75 -15.74
C SER A 363 -31.27 19.97 -15.69
N CYS A 364 -30.23 20.45 -16.39
CA CYS A 364 -28.93 19.82 -16.48
C CYS A 364 -27.85 20.82 -16.10
N THR A 365 -26.95 20.43 -15.18
CA THR A 365 -25.86 21.27 -14.69
C THR A 365 -24.52 20.69 -15.15
N THR A 366 -23.57 21.54 -15.55
CA THR A 366 -22.23 21.04 -15.91
C THR A 366 -21.55 20.40 -14.73
N ALA A 367 -20.79 19.34 -14.95
CA ALA A 367 -20.06 18.64 -13.89
C ALA A 367 -19.09 19.58 -13.13
N TYR A 368 -18.47 20.55 -13.84
CA TYR A 368 -17.62 21.53 -13.19
C TYR A 368 -18.39 22.47 -12.26
N SER A 369 -19.61 22.92 -12.63
CA SER A 369 -20.42 23.74 -11.73
C SER A 369 -20.74 23.01 -10.42
N LEU A 370 -21.05 21.71 -10.51
CA LEU A 370 -21.32 20.89 -9.32
C LEU A 370 -20.05 20.74 -8.43
N LEU A 371 -18.88 20.52 -9.03
CA LEU A 371 -17.62 20.49 -8.29
C LEU A 371 -17.30 21.85 -7.67
N LYS A 372 -17.49 22.93 -8.42
CA LYS A 372 -17.27 24.30 -7.93
C LYS A 372 -18.15 24.61 -6.72
N ASP A 373 -19.42 24.21 -6.74
CA ASP A 373 -20.34 24.39 -5.61
C ASP A 373 -19.84 23.70 -4.34
N GLU A 374 -19.22 22.52 -4.45
CA GLU A 374 -18.58 21.85 -3.32
C GLU A 374 -17.29 22.58 -2.87
N ILE A 375 -16.43 22.99 -3.81
CA ILE A 375 -15.19 23.73 -3.53
C ILE A 375 -15.48 25.02 -2.77
N MET A 376 -16.48 25.78 -3.22
CA MET A 376 -16.81 27.11 -2.66
C MET A 376 -17.30 27.08 -1.21
N LYS A 377 -17.56 25.90 -0.65
CA LYS A 377 -17.86 25.72 0.79
C LYS A 377 -16.63 25.84 1.69
N PHE A 378 -15.41 25.74 1.12
CA PHE A 378 -14.16 25.65 1.86
C PHE A 378 -13.27 26.87 1.66
N THR A 379 -13.67 28.04 2.25
CA THR A 379 -12.72 29.17 2.28
C THR A 379 -11.49 28.79 3.10
N PRO A 380 -10.32 29.42 2.86
CA PRO A 380 -9.11 29.18 3.65
C PRO A 380 -9.33 29.36 5.16
N GLU A 381 -10.14 30.32 5.58
CA GLU A 381 -10.45 30.60 6.98
C GLU A 381 -11.30 29.47 7.58
N TYR A 382 -12.31 28.96 6.86
CA TYR A 382 -13.14 27.86 7.32
C TYR A 382 -12.32 26.57 7.40
N ALA A 383 -11.60 26.23 6.33
CA ALA A 383 -10.75 25.03 6.30
C ALA A 383 -9.68 25.06 7.39
N SER A 384 -9.11 26.23 7.69
CA SER A 384 -8.13 26.41 8.78
C SER A 384 -8.70 25.96 10.14
N THR A 385 -10.01 26.14 10.39
CA THR A 385 -10.64 25.66 11.64
C THR A 385 -10.75 24.14 11.70
N LEU A 386 -10.83 23.49 10.54
CA LEU A 386 -10.93 22.04 10.44
C LEU A 386 -9.56 21.36 10.45
N CYS A 387 -8.61 21.84 9.64
CA CYS A 387 -7.32 21.19 9.44
C CYS A 387 -6.17 21.74 10.30
N ASP A 388 -6.37 22.82 11.06
CA ASP A 388 -5.36 23.52 11.86
C ASP A 388 -4.20 24.12 11.04
N VAL A 389 -4.32 24.18 9.72
CA VAL A 389 -3.35 24.85 8.86
C VAL A 389 -3.75 26.32 8.73
N PRO A 390 -2.87 27.28 9.01
CA PRO A 390 -3.20 28.71 8.89
C PRO A 390 -3.70 29.08 7.48
N ALA A 391 -4.72 29.94 7.40
CA ALA A 391 -5.32 30.35 6.13
C ALA A 391 -4.29 30.91 5.13
N ASP A 392 -3.34 31.75 5.59
CA ASP A 392 -2.26 32.26 4.74
C ASP A 392 -1.37 31.13 4.19
N THR A 393 -1.15 30.08 4.98
CA THR A 393 -0.40 28.89 4.53
C THR A 393 -1.19 28.13 3.46
N ILE A 394 -2.52 28.00 3.62
CA ILE A 394 -3.37 27.35 2.60
C ILE A 394 -3.26 28.09 1.26
N VAL A 395 -3.30 29.43 1.28
CA VAL A 395 -3.13 30.26 0.08
C VAL A 395 -1.74 30.03 -0.55
N GLU A 396 -0.67 30.01 0.24
CA GLU A 396 0.67 29.71 -0.26
C GLU A 396 0.78 28.32 -0.90
N LEU A 397 0.16 27.30 -0.29
CA LEU A 397 0.14 25.93 -0.84
C LEU A 397 -0.64 25.85 -2.16
N ALA A 398 -1.75 26.58 -2.28
CA ALA A 398 -2.51 26.69 -3.51
C ALA A 398 -1.66 27.28 -4.65
N HIS A 399 -0.93 28.37 -4.39
CA HIS A 399 -0.02 28.97 -5.37
C HIS A 399 1.09 28.00 -5.78
N LEU A 400 1.68 27.27 -4.83
CA LEU A 400 2.68 26.24 -5.14
C LEU A 400 2.11 25.08 -5.99
N ALA A 401 0.84 24.77 -5.85
CA ALA A 401 0.19 23.69 -6.61
C ALA A 401 -0.05 24.01 -8.09
N VAL A 402 0.04 25.29 -8.49
CA VAL A 402 -0.11 25.75 -9.88
C VAL A 402 1.19 26.29 -10.48
N ASP A 403 2.24 26.52 -9.69
CA ASP A 403 3.47 27.14 -10.14
C ASP A 403 4.49 26.12 -10.70
N GLY A 404 4.32 25.75 -11.96
CA GLY A 404 5.19 24.85 -12.72
C GLY A 404 4.76 23.37 -12.64
N PRO A 405 5.59 22.41 -13.07
CA PRO A 405 5.28 21.01 -12.89
C PRO A 405 5.25 20.65 -11.41
N VAL A 406 4.13 20.03 -10.96
CA VAL A 406 3.89 19.70 -9.57
C VAL A 406 3.60 18.22 -9.41
N THR A 407 4.35 17.54 -8.57
CA THR A 407 4.10 16.16 -8.18
C THR A 407 3.47 16.12 -6.78
N HIS A 408 2.29 15.54 -6.68
CA HIS A 408 1.70 15.16 -5.41
C HIS A 408 1.93 13.68 -5.19
N ARG A 409 2.74 13.33 -4.20
CA ARG A 409 2.95 11.97 -3.78
C ARG A 409 2.20 11.71 -2.48
N VAL A 410 1.15 10.88 -2.56
CA VAL A 410 0.31 10.54 -1.43
C VAL A 410 0.79 9.27 -0.75
N GLY A 411 0.87 9.32 0.57
CA GLY A 411 1.14 8.15 1.42
C GLY A 411 -0.14 7.45 1.84
N TRP A 412 0.02 6.52 2.77
CA TRP A 412 -1.10 5.74 3.31
C TRP A 412 -1.68 6.32 4.62
N GLY A 413 -1.22 7.49 5.06
CA GLY A 413 -1.71 8.15 6.28
C GLY A 413 -3.13 8.67 6.15
N ALA A 414 -3.41 9.45 5.11
CA ALA A 414 -4.71 10.09 4.89
C ALA A 414 -5.89 9.12 4.69
N GLN A 415 -5.62 7.88 4.26
CA GLN A 415 -6.66 6.86 4.08
C GLN A 415 -7.07 6.11 5.35
N ALA A 416 -6.37 6.32 6.47
CA ALA A 416 -6.53 5.54 7.69
C ALA A 416 -7.67 6.03 8.60
N TYR A 417 -8.60 6.77 8.04
CA TYR A 417 -9.83 7.30 8.67
C TYR A 417 -11.05 6.84 7.87
N ASP A 418 -12.24 6.91 8.46
CA ASP A 418 -13.46 6.48 7.78
C ASP A 418 -13.89 7.42 6.63
N ASN A 419 -13.36 8.64 6.58
CA ASN A 419 -13.50 9.58 5.46
C ASN A 419 -12.36 9.47 4.42
N GLY A 420 -11.53 8.44 4.47
CA GLY A 420 -10.24 8.35 3.77
C GLY A 420 -10.30 8.35 2.25
N ILE A 421 -11.42 7.96 1.62
CA ILE A 421 -11.57 7.98 0.16
C ILE A 421 -11.63 9.40 -0.40
N HIS A 422 -12.25 10.32 0.33
CA HIS A 422 -12.56 11.67 -0.15
C HIS A 422 -11.34 12.58 -0.32
N PRO A 423 -10.31 12.58 0.56
CA PRO A 423 -9.06 13.31 0.32
C PRO A 423 -8.38 12.90 -0.99
N HIS A 424 -8.42 11.61 -1.32
CA HIS A 424 -7.80 11.09 -2.54
C HIS A 424 -8.62 11.40 -3.79
N HIS A 425 -9.95 11.40 -3.68
CA HIS A 425 -10.85 11.88 -4.73
C HIS A 425 -10.64 13.38 -5.01
N ALA A 426 -10.63 14.22 -3.95
CA ALA A 426 -10.39 15.65 -4.05
C ALA A 426 -9.00 15.98 -4.60
N GLY A 427 -7.97 15.25 -4.17
CA GLY A 427 -6.61 15.46 -4.65
C GLY A 427 -6.44 15.09 -6.13
N ALA A 428 -7.09 14.02 -6.58
CA ALA A 428 -7.12 13.69 -8.00
C ALA A 428 -7.88 14.76 -8.82
N ALA A 429 -8.96 15.31 -8.27
CA ALA A 429 -9.66 16.46 -8.87
C ALA A 429 -8.78 17.72 -8.89
N LEU A 430 -7.96 17.97 -7.86
CA LEU A 430 -6.96 19.06 -7.84
C LEU A 430 -5.93 18.89 -8.97
N GLY A 431 -5.41 17.67 -9.17
CA GLY A 431 -4.51 17.37 -10.28
C GLY A 431 -5.12 17.66 -11.64
N ALA A 432 -6.40 17.34 -11.82
CA ALA A 432 -7.17 17.65 -13.03
C ALA A 432 -7.43 19.16 -13.19
N LEU A 433 -7.83 19.84 -12.12
CA LEU A 433 -8.15 21.29 -12.10
C LEU A 433 -6.93 22.13 -12.48
N THR A 434 -5.75 21.71 -12.06
CA THR A 434 -4.47 22.41 -12.31
C THR A 434 -3.74 21.91 -13.55
N GLY A 435 -4.27 20.88 -14.24
CA GLY A 435 -3.63 20.26 -15.39
C GLY A 435 -2.26 19.62 -15.06
N GLN A 436 -2.01 19.26 -13.81
CA GLN A 436 -0.74 18.67 -13.35
C GLN A 436 -0.73 17.15 -13.53
N LEU A 437 -1.08 16.70 -14.74
CA LEU A 437 -1.17 15.29 -15.13
C LEU A 437 -0.59 15.07 -16.53
N GLY A 438 0.06 13.93 -16.75
CA GLY A 438 0.58 13.54 -18.07
C GLY A 438 1.73 14.40 -18.61
N LYS A 439 2.31 15.26 -17.82
CA LYS A 439 3.44 16.14 -18.15
C LYS A 439 4.69 15.70 -17.37
N PRO A 440 5.93 15.96 -17.87
CA PRO A 440 7.13 15.72 -17.06
C PRO A 440 7.09 16.45 -15.72
N GLY A 441 7.38 15.74 -14.63
CA GLY A 441 7.37 16.28 -13.27
C GLY A 441 6.00 16.55 -12.67
N ALA A 442 4.91 16.18 -13.36
CA ALA A 442 3.54 16.43 -12.91
C ALA A 442 2.79 15.11 -12.66
N ASN A 443 2.26 14.94 -11.45
CA ASN A 443 1.45 13.78 -11.10
C ASN A 443 0.65 14.03 -9.81
N TYR A 444 -0.47 13.35 -9.68
CA TYR A 444 -1.12 13.11 -8.39
C TYR A 444 -1.33 11.60 -8.23
N GLY A 445 -0.64 11.01 -7.27
CA GLY A 445 -0.73 9.57 -7.09
C GLY A 445 0.10 9.03 -5.93
N PRO A 446 -0.05 7.75 -5.61
CA PRO A 446 0.70 7.08 -4.55
C PRO A 446 2.14 6.77 -5.00
N ALA A 447 2.81 5.89 -4.26
CA ALA A 447 4.11 5.36 -4.66
C ALA A 447 4.06 4.72 -6.04
N PRO A 448 5.14 4.79 -6.82
CA PRO A 448 5.27 4.08 -8.09
C PRO A 448 5.31 2.57 -7.80
N TRP A 449 4.17 1.94 -7.94
CA TRP A 449 3.97 0.55 -7.59
C TRP A 449 3.35 -0.16 -8.80
N LEU A 450 4.17 -0.91 -9.50
CA LEU A 450 3.81 -1.52 -10.75
C LEU A 450 3.73 -3.03 -10.62
N THR A 451 2.66 -3.58 -11.16
CA THR A 451 2.48 -5.01 -11.31
C THR A 451 2.67 -5.36 -12.77
N PHE A 452 3.50 -6.34 -13.06
CA PHE A 452 3.58 -6.92 -14.40
C PHE A 452 2.44 -7.91 -14.59
N ASN A 453 1.49 -7.57 -15.44
CA ASN A 453 0.30 -8.37 -15.74
C ASN A 453 0.41 -9.15 -17.09
N GLY A 454 1.59 -9.17 -17.70
CA GLY A 454 1.82 -9.79 -19.01
C GLY A 454 2.03 -11.31 -18.97
N GLY A 455 2.07 -11.94 -17.80
CA GLY A 455 2.24 -13.38 -17.66
C GLY A 455 1.05 -14.17 -18.20
N ASN A 456 1.26 -15.46 -18.47
CA ASN A 456 0.23 -16.38 -18.90
C ASN A 456 -0.74 -16.66 -17.76
N ALA A 457 -1.87 -15.95 -17.74
CA ALA A 457 -2.89 -16.09 -16.70
C ALA A 457 -3.55 -17.49 -16.68
N ALA A 458 -3.50 -18.23 -17.77
CA ALA A 458 -4.14 -19.54 -17.85
C ALA A 458 -3.57 -20.56 -16.86
N ILE A 459 -2.28 -20.46 -16.52
CA ILE A 459 -1.66 -21.37 -15.54
C ILE A 459 -2.08 -21.08 -14.08
N GLN A 460 -2.72 -19.95 -13.84
CA GLN A 460 -3.23 -19.52 -12.54
C GLN A 460 -4.76 -19.46 -12.50
N ALA A 461 -5.43 -19.88 -13.59
CA ALA A 461 -6.88 -19.86 -13.69
C ALA A 461 -7.50 -21.10 -13.05
N ALA A 462 -8.58 -20.90 -12.32
CA ALA A 462 -9.46 -21.97 -11.88
C ALA A 462 -10.18 -22.59 -13.09
N SER A 463 -10.61 -23.86 -12.98
CA SER A 463 -11.36 -24.55 -14.03
C SER A 463 -12.81 -24.03 -14.13
N GLY A 464 -13.31 -23.35 -13.10
CA GLY A 464 -14.66 -22.80 -13.02
C GLY A 464 -14.71 -21.35 -12.53
N GLU A 465 -15.89 -20.76 -12.57
CA GLU A 465 -16.14 -19.45 -11.99
C GLU A 465 -16.06 -19.50 -10.46
N VAL A 466 -15.38 -18.54 -9.86
CA VAL A 466 -15.33 -18.38 -8.40
C VAL A 466 -16.53 -17.55 -7.97
N THR A 467 -17.49 -18.21 -7.32
CA THR A 467 -18.75 -17.60 -6.86
C THR A 467 -18.79 -17.36 -5.36
N SER A 468 -17.86 -17.94 -4.61
CA SER A 468 -17.77 -17.76 -3.15
C SER A 468 -17.35 -16.33 -2.76
N PRO A 469 -17.88 -15.81 -1.62
CA PRO A 469 -17.73 -14.43 -1.27
C PRO A 469 -16.31 -14.04 -0.86
N THR A 470 -16.03 -12.74 -1.02
CA THR A 470 -14.89 -12.07 -0.39
C THR A 470 -15.40 -11.21 0.76
N VAL A 471 -14.98 -11.51 1.97
CA VAL A 471 -15.41 -10.86 3.20
C VAL A 471 -14.25 -10.08 3.82
N SER A 472 -14.50 -8.82 4.21
CA SER A 472 -13.52 -8.04 4.97
C SER A 472 -13.30 -8.63 6.37
N CYS A 473 -12.06 -8.57 6.86
CA CYS A 473 -11.75 -8.96 8.23
C CYS A 473 -12.56 -8.18 9.28
N MET A 474 -12.93 -6.94 8.98
CA MET A 474 -13.74 -6.10 9.86
C MET A 474 -15.18 -6.61 10.02
N HIS A 475 -15.71 -7.28 9.02
CA HIS A 475 -17.07 -7.83 9.00
C HIS A 475 -17.11 -9.32 9.32
N MET A 476 -15.97 -10.00 9.31
CA MET A 476 -15.91 -11.43 9.55
C MET A 476 -16.49 -11.86 10.91
N PRO A 477 -16.30 -11.13 12.03
CA PRO A 477 -17.00 -11.43 13.30
C PRO A 477 -18.53 -11.38 13.16
N ASP A 478 -19.06 -10.42 12.39
CA ASP A 478 -20.51 -10.29 12.16
C ASP A 478 -21.05 -11.44 11.29
N VAL A 479 -20.31 -11.87 10.28
CA VAL A 479 -20.62 -13.04 9.45
C VAL A 479 -20.59 -14.32 10.30
N MET A 480 -19.60 -14.48 11.17
CA MET A 480 -19.54 -15.61 12.11
C MET A 480 -20.73 -15.65 13.07
N ALA A 481 -21.25 -14.50 13.48
CA ALA A 481 -22.39 -14.38 14.39
C ALA A 481 -23.72 -14.59 13.67
N SER A 482 -23.90 -14.02 12.47
CA SER A 482 -25.16 -14.05 11.73
C SER A 482 -25.35 -15.29 10.85
N GLY A 483 -24.25 -15.90 10.38
CA GLY A 483 -24.27 -16.96 9.37
C GLY A 483 -24.66 -16.47 7.98
N THR A 484 -24.56 -15.16 7.71
CA THR A 484 -24.96 -14.56 6.43
C THR A 484 -23.99 -13.46 6.02
N PHE A 485 -23.83 -13.29 4.69
CA PHE A 485 -23.13 -12.17 4.09
C PHE A 485 -23.92 -11.66 2.89
N GLN A 486 -24.25 -10.36 2.86
CA GLN A 486 -25.08 -9.73 1.82
C GLN A 486 -26.42 -10.43 1.58
N GLY A 487 -27.01 -10.99 2.63
CA GLY A 487 -28.28 -11.72 2.57
C GLY A 487 -28.18 -13.20 2.19
N GLU A 488 -27.01 -13.67 1.76
CA GLU A 488 -26.77 -15.07 1.41
C GLU A 488 -26.14 -15.84 2.60
N PRO A 489 -26.50 -17.14 2.77
CA PRO A 489 -25.91 -17.97 3.81
C PRO A 489 -24.40 -18.17 3.62
N VAL A 490 -23.61 -17.91 4.65
CA VAL A 490 -22.17 -18.17 4.70
C VAL A 490 -21.82 -18.73 6.07
N THR A 491 -21.24 -19.92 6.10
CA THR A 491 -20.87 -20.60 7.34
C THR A 491 -19.37 -20.86 7.37
N PRO A 492 -18.53 -19.90 7.78
CA PRO A 492 -17.08 -20.07 7.79
C PRO A 492 -16.67 -21.20 8.75
N LYS A 493 -15.82 -22.10 8.27
CA LYS A 493 -15.38 -23.30 9.03
C LYS A 493 -13.88 -23.51 9.00
N ALA A 494 -13.22 -23.19 7.89
CA ALA A 494 -11.78 -23.32 7.79
C ALA A 494 -11.14 -22.01 7.32
N LEU A 495 -9.94 -21.73 7.81
CA LEU A 495 -9.14 -20.59 7.44
C LEU A 495 -7.72 -21.02 7.10
N TRP A 496 -7.29 -20.71 5.89
CA TRP A 496 -5.91 -20.86 5.46
C TRP A 496 -5.24 -19.49 5.39
N VAL A 497 -4.20 -19.27 6.19
CA VAL A 497 -3.44 -18.02 6.23
C VAL A 497 -2.08 -18.21 5.58
N TYR A 498 -1.73 -17.33 4.65
CA TYR A 498 -0.45 -17.32 3.95
C TYR A 498 0.03 -15.89 3.70
N SER A 499 1.34 -15.67 3.64
CA SER A 499 1.93 -14.35 3.39
C SER A 499 1.35 -13.21 4.25
N GLY A 500 0.81 -13.52 5.44
CA GLY A 500 0.11 -12.57 6.30
C GLY A 500 0.16 -12.95 7.77
N ASN A 501 -0.06 -11.96 8.63
CA ASN A 501 -0.13 -12.14 10.09
C ASN A 501 -1.33 -11.35 10.66
N PRO A 502 -2.58 -11.81 10.36
CA PRO A 502 -3.82 -11.13 10.75
C PRO A 502 -3.88 -10.72 12.21
N LEU A 503 -3.53 -11.61 13.15
CA LEU A 503 -3.59 -11.34 14.60
C LEU A 503 -2.52 -10.38 15.12
N CYS A 504 -1.64 -9.86 14.24
CA CYS A 504 -0.66 -8.83 14.57
C CYS A 504 -0.88 -7.54 13.76
N THR A 505 -1.38 -7.64 12.52
CA THR A 505 -1.31 -6.52 11.57
C THR A 505 -2.67 -5.95 11.17
N TRP A 506 -3.77 -6.64 11.47
CA TRP A 506 -5.12 -6.19 11.18
C TRP A 506 -5.73 -5.50 12.41
N VAL A 507 -6.89 -4.86 12.24
CA VAL A 507 -7.58 -4.17 13.33
C VAL A 507 -8.38 -5.12 14.20
N ASP A 508 -8.69 -4.70 15.44
CA ASP A 508 -9.51 -5.42 16.42
C ASP A 508 -9.12 -6.91 16.53
N THR A 509 -7.85 -7.13 16.83
CA THR A 509 -7.30 -8.50 16.92
C THR A 509 -7.93 -9.32 18.02
N ASN A 510 -8.54 -8.69 19.03
CA ASN A 510 -9.33 -9.39 20.03
C ASN A 510 -10.58 -10.05 19.43
N ALA A 511 -11.36 -9.31 18.64
CA ALA A 511 -12.53 -9.89 17.96
C ALA A 511 -12.11 -10.94 16.92
N LEU A 512 -11.06 -10.69 16.14
CA LEU A 512 -10.55 -11.68 15.19
C LEU A 512 -10.14 -12.98 15.90
N ARG A 513 -9.42 -12.89 17.00
CA ARG A 513 -9.00 -14.05 17.79
C ARG A 513 -10.20 -14.80 18.38
N ASP A 514 -11.07 -14.08 19.10
CA ASP A 514 -12.08 -14.70 19.96
C ASP A 514 -13.37 -15.07 19.20
N GLU A 515 -13.71 -14.30 18.15
CA GLU A 515 -14.94 -14.50 17.39
C GLU A 515 -14.73 -15.18 16.04
N VAL A 516 -13.51 -15.18 15.50
CA VAL A 516 -13.20 -15.83 14.22
C VAL A 516 -12.28 -17.03 14.45
N PHE A 517 -11.03 -16.83 14.82
CA PHE A 517 -10.04 -17.91 14.92
C PHE A 517 -10.46 -19.02 15.88
N LYS A 518 -10.98 -18.70 17.07
CA LYS A 518 -11.46 -19.71 18.03
C LYS A 518 -12.67 -20.51 17.56
N LYS A 519 -13.50 -19.94 16.66
CA LYS A 519 -14.73 -20.56 16.20
C LYS A 519 -14.56 -21.36 14.90
N MET A 520 -13.43 -21.21 14.21
CA MET A 520 -13.10 -22.06 13.06
C MET A 520 -12.86 -23.50 13.47
N GLU A 521 -13.25 -24.46 12.63
CA GLU A 521 -12.97 -25.88 12.85
C GLU A 521 -11.58 -26.30 12.39
N LEU A 522 -10.97 -25.49 11.50
CA LEU A 522 -9.61 -25.70 11.03
C LEU A 522 -8.97 -24.33 10.77
N VAL A 523 -7.76 -24.12 11.32
CA VAL A 523 -6.91 -22.98 10.97
C VAL A 523 -5.53 -23.51 10.59
N VAL A 524 -5.08 -23.18 9.40
CA VAL A 524 -3.74 -23.52 8.89
C VAL A 524 -3.00 -22.24 8.57
N THR A 525 -1.79 -22.10 9.08
CA THR A 525 -0.89 -20.98 8.73
C THR A 525 0.38 -21.49 8.06
N VAL A 526 0.73 -20.88 6.93
CA VAL A 526 2.01 -21.12 6.25
C VAL A 526 2.93 -19.95 6.58
N ASP A 527 3.95 -20.19 7.40
CA ASP A 527 4.89 -19.14 7.85
C ASP A 527 6.25 -19.76 8.16
N ASN A 528 7.30 -18.93 8.16
CA ASN A 528 8.64 -19.34 8.55
C ASN A 528 8.99 -19.04 10.03
N MET A 529 8.09 -18.38 10.75
CA MET A 529 8.22 -18.03 12.17
C MET A 529 6.91 -18.35 12.92
N MET A 530 7.01 -18.57 14.22
CA MET A 530 5.84 -18.70 15.11
C MET A 530 5.28 -17.31 15.43
N THR A 531 4.62 -16.72 14.45
CA THR A 531 3.93 -15.42 14.55
C THR A 531 2.67 -15.49 15.42
N ASP A 532 2.08 -14.34 15.78
CA ASP A 532 0.82 -14.31 16.53
C ASP A 532 -0.26 -15.16 15.86
N THR A 533 -0.39 -15.06 14.54
CA THR A 533 -1.35 -15.87 13.79
C THR A 533 -1.00 -17.36 13.82
N ALA A 534 0.27 -17.71 13.65
CA ALA A 534 0.74 -19.09 13.71
C ALA A 534 0.41 -19.74 15.06
N ARG A 535 0.58 -19.02 16.18
CA ARG A 535 0.26 -19.52 17.54
C ARG A 535 -1.24 -19.85 17.74
N TRP A 536 -2.12 -19.20 16.95
CA TRP A 536 -3.57 -19.45 16.98
C TRP A 536 -4.08 -20.38 15.87
N SER A 537 -3.18 -21.19 15.30
CA SER A 537 -3.50 -22.17 14.25
C SER A 537 -3.51 -23.61 14.79
N ASP A 538 -4.17 -24.52 14.09
CA ASP A 538 -4.10 -25.97 14.35
C ASP A 538 -2.83 -26.58 13.75
N TYR A 539 -2.45 -26.06 12.56
CA TYR A 539 -1.23 -26.46 11.84
C TYR A 539 -0.42 -25.24 11.45
N VAL A 540 0.89 -25.33 11.64
CA VAL A 540 1.86 -24.38 11.08
C VAL A 540 2.75 -25.13 10.12
N LEU A 541 2.66 -24.79 8.83
CA LEU A 541 3.44 -25.40 7.77
C LEU A 541 4.68 -24.55 7.49
N PRO A 542 5.90 -25.15 7.49
CA PRO A 542 7.15 -24.44 7.41
C PRO A 542 7.41 -23.89 6.01
N LEU A 543 7.39 -22.56 5.87
CA LEU A 543 7.69 -21.85 4.62
C LEU A 543 9.19 -21.70 4.42
N ALA A 544 9.67 -22.03 3.22
CA ALA A 544 11.04 -21.76 2.82
C ALA A 544 11.29 -20.24 2.67
N HIS A 545 12.50 -19.81 3.06
CA HIS A 545 12.90 -18.44 2.80
C HIS A 545 13.12 -18.22 1.30
N TRP A 546 12.78 -17.04 0.78
CA TRP A 546 12.85 -16.75 -0.67
C TRP A 546 14.24 -16.81 -1.33
N PHE A 547 15.30 -17.06 -0.58
CA PHE A 547 16.62 -17.40 -1.12
C PHE A 547 16.86 -18.93 -1.18
N GLU A 548 15.92 -19.74 -0.72
CA GLU A 548 15.99 -21.19 -0.67
C GLU A 548 15.24 -21.87 -1.84
N TYR A 549 14.59 -21.09 -2.72
CA TYR A 549 13.95 -21.56 -3.94
C TYR A 549 14.05 -20.50 -5.04
N GLU A 550 13.86 -20.90 -6.27
CA GLU A 550 13.83 -19.96 -7.40
C GLU A 550 12.45 -19.40 -7.64
N ASP A 551 12.38 -18.15 -8.11
CA ASP A 551 11.16 -17.47 -8.40
C ASP A 551 11.38 -16.23 -9.28
N ALA A 552 10.30 -15.61 -9.74
CA ALA A 552 10.32 -14.31 -10.36
C ALA A 552 9.43 -13.32 -9.60
N VAL A 553 9.93 -12.11 -9.41
CA VAL A 553 9.21 -11.01 -8.77
C VAL A 553 8.65 -10.12 -9.85
N ILE A 554 7.31 -9.99 -9.86
CA ILE A 554 6.55 -9.31 -10.91
C ILE A 554 5.91 -8.00 -10.43
N PHE A 555 6.28 -7.54 -9.25
CA PHE A 555 5.65 -6.44 -8.57
C PHE A 555 6.65 -5.62 -7.75
N GLY A 556 6.62 -4.30 -7.90
CA GLY A 556 7.52 -3.40 -7.16
C GLY A 556 7.70 -2.07 -7.84
N ASN A 557 8.60 -1.24 -7.32
CA ASN A 557 8.84 0.11 -7.83
C ASN A 557 10.05 0.23 -8.78
N THR A 558 10.61 -0.90 -9.22
CA THR A 558 11.79 -0.90 -10.11
C THR A 558 11.45 -0.92 -11.60
N TYR A 559 10.19 -1.06 -11.97
CA TYR A 559 9.75 -1.17 -13.39
C TYR A 559 10.32 -2.38 -14.14
N HIS A 560 10.80 -3.40 -13.40
CA HIS A 560 11.39 -4.60 -13.95
C HIS A 560 10.73 -5.85 -13.40
N VAL A 561 10.67 -6.87 -14.21
CA VAL A 561 10.50 -8.25 -13.76
C VAL A 561 11.87 -8.75 -13.32
N LEU A 562 11.95 -9.33 -12.11
CA LEU A 562 13.22 -9.70 -11.50
C LEU A 562 13.28 -11.21 -11.26
N TYR A 563 14.42 -11.83 -11.56
CA TYR A 563 14.70 -13.21 -11.22
C TYR A 563 15.34 -13.31 -9.84
N SER A 564 14.87 -14.24 -9.03
CA SER A 564 15.46 -14.61 -7.75
C SER A 564 15.86 -16.07 -7.76
N GLY A 565 17.15 -16.33 -7.89
CA GLY A 565 17.69 -17.68 -7.94
C GLY A 565 17.70 -18.37 -6.58
N LYS A 566 17.73 -19.70 -6.60
CA LYS A 566 17.93 -20.52 -5.41
C LYS A 566 19.40 -20.42 -4.97
N ALA A 567 19.66 -19.83 -3.81
CA ALA A 567 21.01 -19.67 -3.27
C ALA A 567 21.44 -20.82 -2.37
N ALA A 568 20.51 -21.44 -1.65
CA ALA A 568 20.79 -22.58 -0.77
C ALA A 568 19.60 -23.55 -0.76
N ASP A 569 19.81 -24.76 -0.25
CA ASP A 569 18.71 -25.69 -0.02
C ASP A 569 17.83 -25.19 1.14
N PRO A 570 16.50 -25.45 1.10
CA PRO A 570 15.62 -25.15 2.21
C PRO A 570 16.10 -25.78 3.53
N LEU A 571 16.04 -25.01 4.61
CA LEU A 571 16.40 -25.52 5.91
C LEU A 571 15.30 -26.44 6.46
N GLY A 572 15.73 -27.54 7.08
CA GLY A 572 14.78 -28.52 7.63
C GLY A 572 13.95 -29.20 6.53
N GLU A 573 12.66 -29.17 6.69
CA GLU A 573 11.67 -29.65 5.72
C GLU A 573 10.81 -28.54 5.12
N SER A 574 11.27 -27.29 5.22
CA SER A 574 10.52 -26.14 4.70
C SER A 574 10.36 -26.20 3.18
N LYS A 575 9.24 -25.71 2.67
CA LYS A 575 8.85 -25.73 1.24
C LYS A 575 8.33 -24.37 0.80
N CYS A 576 8.41 -24.08 -0.49
CA CYS A 576 7.73 -22.89 -1.04
C CYS A 576 6.21 -23.14 -1.17
N ASP A 577 5.44 -22.05 -1.32
CA ASP A 577 3.98 -22.14 -1.46
C ASP A 577 3.55 -23.08 -2.59
N LEU A 578 4.20 -23.01 -3.76
CA LEU A 578 3.88 -23.85 -4.91
C LEU A 578 4.02 -25.35 -4.62
N ASP A 579 5.10 -25.76 -3.91
CA ASP A 579 5.31 -27.17 -3.54
C ASP A 579 4.26 -27.62 -2.52
N ILE A 580 3.90 -26.78 -1.56
CA ILE A 580 2.84 -27.06 -0.57
C ILE A 580 1.50 -27.27 -1.29
N MET A 581 1.17 -26.38 -2.22
CA MET A 581 -0.09 -26.47 -2.95
C MET A 581 -0.15 -27.69 -3.89
N ARG A 582 0.96 -28.07 -4.54
CA ARG A 582 1.03 -29.32 -5.31
C ARG A 582 0.69 -30.53 -4.46
N MET A 583 1.36 -30.65 -3.31
CA MET A 583 1.14 -31.78 -2.41
C MET A 583 -0.31 -31.83 -1.90
N LEU A 584 -0.87 -30.67 -1.52
CA LEU A 584 -2.26 -30.61 -1.06
C LEU A 584 -3.24 -30.90 -2.18
N ALA A 585 -3.00 -30.41 -3.40
CA ALA A 585 -3.84 -30.70 -4.58
C ALA A 585 -3.87 -32.21 -4.91
N GLU A 586 -2.73 -32.88 -4.85
CA GLU A 586 -2.63 -34.34 -5.01
C GLU A 586 -3.45 -35.07 -3.94
N LYS A 587 -3.33 -34.70 -2.65
CA LYS A 587 -4.09 -35.29 -1.54
C LYS A 587 -5.59 -35.09 -1.69
N MET A 588 -6.03 -33.98 -2.24
CA MET A 588 -7.45 -33.66 -2.49
C MET A 588 -7.95 -34.18 -3.83
N GLY A 589 -7.10 -34.83 -4.65
CA GLY A 589 -7.47 -35.36 -5.95
C GLY A 589 -7.92 -34.29 -6.95
N LEU A 590 -7.32 -33.11 -6.89
CA LEU A 590 -7.57 -32.06 -7.88
C LEU A 590 -6.91 -32.42 -9.22
N ARG A 591 -7.24 -31.72 -10.31
CA ARG A 591 -6.72 -31.98 -11.65
C ARG A 591 -5.19 -31.94 -11.70
N ASP A 592 -4.59 -32.88 -12.41
CA ASP A 592 -3.14 -33.09 -12.47
C ASP A 592 -2.39 -31.93 -13.13
N ASP A 593 -3.05 -31.13 -13.99
CA ASP A 593 -2.48 -29.98 -14.70
C ASP A 593 -2.62 -28.65 -13.96
N LEU A 594 -3.11 -28.65 -12.73
CA LEU A 594 -3.26 -27.42 -11.92
C LEU A 594 -1.91 -26.74 -11.69
N TYR A 595 -0.84 -27.53 -11.46
CA TYR A 595 0.51 -27.04 -11.25
C TYR A 595 1.50 -27.83 -12.11
N PRO A 596 1.71 -27.43 -13.37
CA PRO A 596 2.52 -28.21 -14.29
C PRO A 596 3.98 -28.29 -13.84
N GLY A 597 4.52 -29.51 -13.82
CA GLY A 597 5.94 -29.81 -13.72
C GLY A 597 6.66 -29.36 -12.45
N SER A 598 7.93 -29.02 -12.62
CA SER A 598 8.80 -28.42 -11.59
C SER A 598 8.54 -26.92 -11.41
N ASN A 599 9.20 -26.28 -10.44
CA ASN A 599 9.11 -24.82 -10.28
C ASN A 599 9.63 -24.08 -11.50
N GLU A 600 10.72 -24.57 -12.13
CA GLU A 600 11.22 -24.05 -13.39
C GLU A 600 10.15 -24.15 -14.49
N GLU A 601 9.54 -25.32 -14.67
CA GLU A 601 8.51 -25.52 -15.70
C GLU A 601 7.27 -24.64 -15.45
N TYR A 602 6.90 -24.42 -14.19
CA TYR A 602 5.84 -23.49 -13.83
C TYR A 602 6.18 -22.04 -14.21
N LEU A 603 7.40 -21.60 -13.89
CA LEU A 603 7.88 -20.25 -14.27
C LEU A 603 7.99 -20.10 -15.80
N ARG A 604 8.45 -21.13 -16.51
CA ARG A 604 8.47 -21.13 -17.98
C ARG A 604 7.08 -20.98 -18.56
N ALA A 605 6.12 -21.74 -18.05
CA ALA A 605 4.73 -21.66 -18.49
C ALA A 605 4.09 -20.29 -18.18
N TYR A 606 4.47 -19.66 -17.07
CA TYR A 606 3.99 -18.32 -16.73
C TYR A 606 4.51 -17.25 -17.70
N PHE A 607 5.78 -17.32 -18.11
CA PHE A 607 6.37 -16.37 -19.06
C PHE A 607 6.16 -16.73 -20.54
N ASP A 608 5.43 -17.81 -20.82
CA ASP A 608 5.02 -18.17 -22.19
C ASP A 608 3.72 -17.45 -22.55
N SER A 609 3.84 -16.17 -22.92
CA SER A 609 2.74 -15.32 -23.37
C SER A 609 3.22 -14.37 -24.47
N GLU A 610 2.28 -13.87 -25.27
CA GLU A 610 2.57 -12.88 -26.32
C GLU A 610 3.14 -11.59 -25.72
N ALA A 611 2.56 -11.09 -24.63
CA ALA A 611 3.02 -9.88 -23.94
C ALA A 611 4.44 -10.03 -23.38
N CYS A 612 4.80 -11.20 -22.85
CA CYS A 612 6.16 -11.50 -22.43
C CYS A 612 7.12 -11.52 -23.64
N ALA A 613 6.73 -12.15 -24.73
CA ALA A 613 7.55 -12.25 -25.94
C ALA A 613 7.82 -10.86 -26.56
N GLU A 614 6.82 -9.98 -26.60
CA GLU A 614 6.96 -8.59 -27.06
C GLU A 614 7.97 -7.77 -26.25
N LEU A 615 8.05 -8.02 -24.95
CA LEU A 615 8.99 -7.35 -24.04
C LEU A 615 10.35 -8.08 -23.93
N GLY A 616 10.54 -9.21 -24.64
CA GLY A 616 11.73 -10.03 -24.54
C GLY A 616 11.85 -10.74 -23.19
N ILE A 617 10.74 -10.90 -22.46
CA ILE A 617 10.70 -11.59 -21.16
C ILE A 617 10.49 -13.09 -21.43
N SER A 618 11.40 -13.92 -20.98
CA SER A 618 11.25 -15.37 -20.89
C SER A 618 11.98 -15.86 -19.65
N TYR A 619 11.71 -17.08 -19.22
CA TYR A 619 12.46 -17.65 -18.10
C TYR A 619 13.97 -17.65 -18.35
N ASP A 620 14.41 -18.07 -19.53
CA ASP A 620 15.85 -18.12 -19.87
C ASP A 620 16.47 -16.71 -19.89
N ALA A 621 15.79 -15.74 -20.48
CA ALA A 621 16.24 -14.34 -20.49
C ALA A 621 16.33 -13.76 -19.07
N LEU A 622 15.36 -14.10 -18.19
CA LEU A 622 15.37 -13.66 -16.79
C LEU A 622 16.53 -14.30 -16.00
N VAL A 623 16.81 -15.58 -16.23
CA VAL A 623 17.95 -16.27 -15.60
C VAL A 623 19.26 -15.64 -16.05
N GLU A 624 19.40 -15.27 -17.33
CA GLU A 624 20.60 -14.65 -17.89
C GLU A 624 20.80 -13.20 -17.44
N GLN A 625 19.74 -12.37 -17.49
CA GLN A 625 19.82 -10.93 -17.28
C GLN A 625 19.48 -10.50 -15.84
N HIS A 626 18.82 -11.35 -15.06
CA HIS A 626 18.32 -11.15 -13.70
C HIS A 626 17.23 -10.07 -13.57
N ALA A 627 17.18 -9.08 -14.45
CA ALA A 627 16.21 -8.00 -14.44
C ALA A 627 15.88 -7.59 -15.88
N ILE A 628 14.61 -7.59 -16.25
CA ILE A 628 14.13 -7.13 -17.56
C ILE A 628 13.09 -6.04 -17.35
N ARG A 629 13.32 -4.88 -17.97
CA ARG A 629 12.41 -3.74 -17.86
C ARG A 629 11.11 -4.04 -18.61
N CYS A 630 9.97 -3.84 -17.93
CA CYS A 630 8.64 -4.12 -18.48
C CYS A 630 7.81 -2.85 -18.75
N PHE A 631 8.36 -1.66 -18.49
CA PHE A 631 7.74 -0.37 -18.79
C PHE A 631 8.72 0.53 -19.55
N PRO A 632 8.23 1.46 -20.38
CA PRO A 632 9.10 2.41 -21.08
C PRO A 632 9.98 3.22 -20.13
N GLU A 633 11.14 3.67 -20.58
CA GLU A 633 11.92 4.65 -19.85
C GLU A 633 11.12 5.96 -19.71
N ASN A 634 11.27 6.62 -18.55
CA ASN A 634 10.51 7.83 -18.21
C ASN A 634 8.99 7.63 -18.32
N PHE A 635 8.50 6.44 -17.94
CA PHE A 635 7.08 6.14 -17.92
C PHE A 635 6.30 7.20 -17.13
N ARG A 636 5.26 7.73 -17.75
CA ARG A 636 4.31 8.66 -17.11
C ARG A 636 2.90 8.15 -17.31
N MET A 637 2.17 8.12 -16.22
CA MET A 637 0.73 7.88 -16.30
C MET A 637 0.05 9.07 -16.98
N TRP A 638 -1.02 8.78 -17.71
CA TRP A 638 -1.87 9.78 -18.34
C TRP A 638 -1.17 10.64 -19.40
N ASP A 639 -0.04 10.17 -19.97
CA ASP A 639 0.62 10.86 -21.08
C ASP A 639 -0.37 11.10 -22.24
N GLY A 640 -0.42 12.35 -22.72
CA GLY A 640 -1.39 12.77 -23.73
C GLY A 640 -2.83 12.93 -23.20
N GLY A 641 -3.08 12.87 -21.89
CA GLY A 641 -4.42 13.08 -21.29
C GLY A 641 -5.40 11.93 -21.53
N ASN A 642 -4.87 10.71 -21.75
CA ASN A 642 -5.68 9.51 -21.95
C ASN A 642 -5.96 8.83 -20.62
N PHE A 643 -7.19 8.93 -20.14
CA PHE A 643 -7.64 8.32 -18.89
C PHE A 643 -8.41 7.02 -19.14
N LEU A 644 -8.47 6.16 -18.15
CA LEU A 644 -9.11 4.84 -18.25
C LEU A 644 -10.53 4.82 -17.66
N THR A 645 -11.18 5.96 -17.71
CA THR A 645 -12.58 6.15 -17.37
C THR A 645 -13.48 5.80 -18.55
N PRO A 646 -14.79 5.65 -18.35
CA PRO A 646 -15.73 5.41 -19.45
C PRO A 646 -15.70 6.47 -20.56
N SER A 647 -15.40 7.73 -20.23
CA SER A 647 -15.30 8.81 -21.21
C SER A 647 -13.91 8.96 -21.86
N GLY A 648 -12.89 8.26 -21.33
CA GLY A 648 -11.50 8.50 -21.68
C GLY A 648 -10.92 9.80 -21.12
N ARG A 649 -11.63 10.48 -20.23
CA ARG A 649 -11.29 11.76 -19.60
C ARG A 649 -11.22 11.64 -18.09
N ALA A 650 -10.56 12.53 -17.39
CA ALA A 650 -10.61 12.57 -15.93
C ALA A 650 -12.04 12.90 -15.45
N GLU A 651 -12.66 11.98 -14.72
CA GLU A 651 -14.06 12.08 -14.26
C GLU A 651 -14.13 12.40 -12.76
N PHE A 652 -13.91 13.64 -12.37
CA PHE A 652 -14.04 14.05 -10.96
C PHE A 652 -15.47 14.01 -10.42
N TYR A 653 -16.49 13.91 -11.30
CA TYR A 653 -17.86 13.59 -10.96
C TYR A 653 -18.11 12.10 -11.23
N VAL A 654 -18.42 11.35 -10.18
CA VAL A 654 -18.70 9.91 -10.27
C VAL A 654 -20.13 9.69 -10.72
N GLU A 655 -20.33 9.28 -11.97
CA GLU A 655 -21.68 9.13 -12.55
C GLU A 655 -22.52 8.08 -11.82
N LYS A 656 -21.90 6.97 -11.44
CA LYS A 656 -22.57 5.85 -10.77
C LYS A 656 -21.81 5.44 -9.51
N PRO A 657 -22.06 6.13 -8.38
CA PRO A 657 -21.50 5.73 -7.13
C PRO A 657 -21.90 4.30 -6.77
N MET A 658 -20.92 3.49 -6.36
CA MET A 658 -21.14 2.11 -5.96
C MET A 658 -21.36 2.03 -4.45
N PRO A 659 -22.35 1.28 -3.96
CA PRO A 659 -22.46 0.98 -2.54
C PRO A 659 -21.29 0.09 -2.08
N SER A 660 -20.94 0.16 -0.81
CA SER A 660 -19.87 -0.66 -0.24
C SER A 660 -20.15 -2.16 -0.33
N GLY A 661 -21.42 -2.53 -0.38
CA GLY A 661 -21.84 -3.92 -0.37
C GLY A 661 -21.62 -4.64 0.98
N TYR A 662 -21.33 -3.89 2.06
CA TYR A 662 -21.08 -4.46 3.38
C TYR A 662 -22.28 -4.30 4.30
N VAL A 663 -22.49 -5.31 5.14
CA VAL A 663 -23.58 -5.34 6.09
C VAL A 663 -23.41 -4.24 7.13
N GLY A 664 -24.43 -3.39 7.28
CA GLY A 664 -24.48 -2.35 8.31
C GLY A 664 -23.72 -1.07 7.99
N VAL A 665 -23.18 -0.92 6.77
CA VAL A 665 -22.52 0.29 6.31
C VAL A 665 -23.09 0.68 4.96
N GLU A 666 -23.94 1.70 4.95
CA GLU A 666 -24.55 2.23 3.73
C GLU A 666 -24.03 3.65 3.50
N PRO A 667 -23.29 3.91 2.40
CA PRO A 667 -22.87 5.25 2.05
C PRO A 667 -24.08 6.09 1.57
N ASP A 668 -23.99 7.38 1.76
CA ASP A 668 -24.95 8.33 1.14
C ASP A 668 -24.60 8.50 -0.33
N LEU A 669 -25.18 7.66 -1.18
CA LEU A 669 -24.85 7.61 -2.61
C LEU A 669 -25.12 8.93 -3.34
N GLU A 670 -26.05 9.78 -2.86
CA GLU A 670 -26.31 11.09 -3.47
C GLU A 670 -25.11 12.04 -3.26
N ARG A 671 -24.39 11.89 -2.16
CA ARG A 671 -23.18 12.68 -1.90
C ARG A 671 -21.92 12.11 -2.54
N GLU A 672 -21.92 10.82 -2.88
CA GLU A 672 -20.74 10.12 -3.41
C GLU A 672 -20.38 10.47 -4.85
N HIS A 673 -21.17 11.29 -5.54
CA HIS A 673 -20.81 11.82 -6.86
C HIS A 673 -19.60 12.74 -6.83
N LEU A 674 -19.33 13.42 -5.72
CA LEU A 674 -18.26 14.41 -5.54
C LEU A 674 -17.52 14.19 -4.22
N PRO A 675 -16.27 14.69 -4.09
CA PRO A 675 -15.59 14.70 -2.80
C PRO A 675 -16.39 15.53 -1.80
N HIS A 676 -16.68 14.96 -0.65
CA HIS A 676 -17.42 15.67 0.40
C HIS A 676 -16.82 15.43 1.78
N TRP A 677 -17.05 16.35 2.69
CA TRP A 677 -16.54 16.32 4.04
C TRP A 677 -17.52 15.70 5.02
N PHE A 678 -17.01 14.80 5.85
CA PHE A 678 -17.56 14.45 7.14
C PHE A 678 -16.41 14.21 8.11
N GLU A 679 -16.66 14.41 9.39
CA GLU A 679 -15.67 14.26 10.44
C GLU A 679 -15.34 12.79 10.67
N PRO A 680 -14.06 12.43 10.97
CA PRO A 680 -13.70 11.10 11.45
C PRO A 680 -14.61 10.66 12.60
N ARG A 681 -14.97 9.39 12.64
CA ARG A 681 -15.98 8.86 13.57
C ARG A 681 -15.58 9.02 15.03
N GLU A 682 -14.32 8.74 15.38
CA GLU A 682 -13.81 8.81 16.74
C GLU A 682 -12.79 9.92 16.93
N ALA A 683 -11.81 10.03 16.08
CA ALA A 683 -10.64 10.90 16.22
C ALA A 683 -10.93 12.38 15.95
N TRP A 684 -12.16 12.85 16.23
CA TRP A 684 -12.54 14.24 16.04
C TRP A 684 -12.78 14.95 17.39
N PRO A 685 -12.34 16.23 17.56
CA PRO A 685 -12.35 16.92 18.84
C PRO A 685 -13.70 16.97 19.56
N ASP A 686 -14.81 17.06 18.82
CA ASP A 686 -16.17 17.18 19.39
C ASP A 686 -16.80 15.82 19.72
N ASN A 687 -16.07 14.70 19.50
CA ASN A 687 -16.56 13.39 19.86
C ASN A 687 -16.61 13.24 21.39
N PRO A 688 -17.76 12.84 21.98
CA PRO A 688 -17.88 12.65 23.43
C PRO A 688 -16.90 11.62 24.04
N LEU A 689 -16.37 10.70 23.23
CA LEU A 689 -15.36 9.74 23.67
C LEU A 689 -14.06 10.41 24.12
N HIS A 690 -13.75 11.63 23.67
CA HIS A 690 -12.59 12.40 24.12
C HIS A 690 -12.59 12.70 25.62
N ASP A 691 -13.77 12.75 26.26
CA ASP A 691 -13.87 12.90 27.72
C ASP A 691 -13.30 11.69 28.46
N THR A 692 -13.34 10.50 27.84
CA THR A 692 -12.84 9.24 28.41
C THR A 692 -11.47 8.86 27.87
N TYR A 693 -11.26 9.01 26.56
CA TYR A 693 -10.07 8.64 25.82
C TYR A 693 -9.51 9.86 25.10
N PRO A 694 -8.68 10.68 25.76
CA PRO A 694 -8.34 12.02 25.27
C PRO A 694 -7.29 12.07 24.15
N PHE A 695 -6.74 10.94 23.74
CA PHE A 695 -5.67 10.90 22.74
C PHE A 695 -6.09 10.19 21.46
N VAL A 696 -5.83 10.82 20.32
CA VAL A 696 -5.88 10.14 19.03
C VAL A 696 -4.69 9.21 18.92
N LEU A 697 -4.95 7.93 18.70
CA LEU A 697 -3.90 6.92 18.48
C LEU A 697 -3.49 6.90 17.01
N MET A 698 -2.30 7.38 16.74
CA MET A 698 -1.69 7.33 15.42
C MET A 698 -0.68 6.20 15.33
N SER A 699 -0.54 5.66 14.14
CA SER A 699 0.44 4.61 13.83
C SER A 699 1.49 5.13 12.88
N GLU A 700 2.77 4.83 13.15
CA GLU A 700 3.85 5.06 12.19
C GLU A 700 4.47 3.73 11.74
N ARG A 701 5.03 3.74 10.53
CA ARG A 701 5.83 2.60 10.08
C ARG A 701 7.21 2.63 10.72
N PRO A 702 7.62 1.58 11.46
CA PRO A 702 8.94 1.54 12.06
C PRO A 702 10.04 1.37 10.99
N ARG A 703 11.19 2.00 11.22
CA ARG A 703 12.33 1.99 10.28
C ARG A 703 12.97 0.62 10.10
N PHE A 704 13.03 -0.17 11.18
CA PHE A 704 13.76 -1.44 11.21
C PHE A 704 12.88 -2.66 10.94
N ARG A 705 11.57 -2.48 10.78
CA ARG A 705 10.59 -3.50 10.42
C ARG A 705 9.74 -3.04 9.25
N VAL A 706 9.04 -3.97 8.63
CA VAL A 706 8.00 -3.67 7.64
C VAL A 706 6.76 -4.46 8.04
N HIS A 707 5.81 -3.81 8.69
CA HIS A 707 4.75 -4.51 9.39
C HIS A 707 5.33 -5.57 10.35
N GLY A 708 4.82 -6.80 10.35
CA GLY A 708 5.39 -7.91 11.13
C GLY A 708 6.70 -8.50 10.60
N GLN A 709 7.14 -8.12 9.40
CA GLN A 709 8.39 -8.62 8.83
C GLN A 709 9.60 -8.05 9.57
N TRP A 710 10.64 -8.84 9.79
CA TRP A 710 11.83 -8.54 10.60
C TRP A 710 11.56 -8.35 12.10
N ALA A 711 10.35 -8.60 12.61
CA ALA A 711 10.06 -8.44 14.04
C ALA A 711 10.96 -9.27 14.95
N TYR A 712 11.39 -10.43 14.48
CA TYR A 712 12.29 -11.34 15.22
C TYR A 712 13.77 -11.18 14.87
N ASN A 713 14.14 -10.35 13.88
CA ASN A 713 15.53 -10.16 13.46
C ASN A 713 16.37 -9.58 14.60
N ARG A 714 17.29 -10.37 15.16
CA ARG A 714 18.06 -10.01 16.37
C ARG A 714 18.97 -8.80 16.16
N ILE A 715 19.55 -8.65 14.94
CA ILE A 715 20.40 -7.49 14.60
C ILE A 715 19.58 -6.19 14.64
N LEU A 716 18.39 -6.21 14.06
CA LEU A 716 17.53 -5.03 14.00
C LEU A 716 16.89 -4.73 15.36
N ARG A 717 16.66 -5.74 16.17
CA ARG A 717 16.18 -5.58 17.54
C ARG A 717 17.19 -4.95 18.50
N GLU A 718 18.47 -4.96 18.18
CA GLU A 718 19.43 -4.16 18.94
C GLU A 718 19.23 -2.65 18.76
N LEU A 719 18.62 -2.23 17.63
CA LEU A 719 18.33 -0.83 17.29
C LEU A 719 16.91 -0.40 17.67
N ASP A 720 15.99 -1.35 17.79
CA ASP A 720 14.59 -1.17 18.15
C ASP A 720 14.17 -2.33 19.08
N PRO A 721 14.58 -2.27 20.38
CA PRO A 721 14.57 -3.45 21.23
C PRO A 721 13.21 -3.82 21.81
N GLU A 722 12.31 -2.86 21.98
CA GLU A 722 11.01 -3.02 22.66
C GLU A 722 9.94 -2.10 22.06
N PRO A 723 8.65 -2.45 22.20
CA PRO A 723 7.55 -1.56 21.81
C PRO A 723 7.64 -0.21 22.52
N THR A 724 7.45 0.87 21.77
CA THR A 724 7.44 2.23 22.28
C THR A 724 6.14 2.94 21.92
N VAL A 725 5.70 3.86 22.78
CA VAL A 725 4.65 4.84 22.44
C VAL A 725 5.19 6.24 22.67
N LYS A 726 5.04 7.10 21.68
CA LYS A 726 5.55 8.47 21.71
C LYS A 726 4.44 9.42 22.14
N ILE A 727 4.77 10.38 22.99
CA ILE A 727 3.85 11.38 23.53
C ILE A 727 4.52 12.76 23.57
N ASN A 728 3.73 13.82 23.44
CA ASN A 728 4.21 15.16 23.71
C ASN A 728 4.53 15.32 25.21
N PRO A 729 5.69 15.89 25.59
CA PRO A 729 6.07 16.05 26.99
C PRO A 729 5.08 16.85 27.84
N ALA A 730 4.31 17.78 27.26
CA ALA A 730 3.28 18.53 27.98
C ALA A 730 2.10 17.62 28.38
N ASP A 731 1.68 16.72 27.48
CA ASP A 731 0.63 15.74 27.75
C ASP A 731 1.07 14.71 28.79
N ALA A 732 2.32 14.23 28.67
CA ALA A 732 2.90 13.33 29.64
C ALA A 732 2.94 13.96 31.05
N ALA A 733 3.37 15.22 31.16
CA ALA A 733 3.38 15.94 32.41
C ALA A 733 1.97 16.12 33.01
N ALA A 734 0.96 16.39 32.16
CA ALA A 734 -0.43 16.50 32.62
C ALA A 734 -0.98 15.17 33.15
N LYS A 735 -0.49 14.04 32.65
CA LYS A 735 -0.83 12.68 33.13
C LYS A 735 0.09 12.17 34.25
N GLY A 736 1.11 12.92 34.62
CA GLY A 736 2.10 12.51 35.62
C GLY A 736 2.98 11.33 35.18
N LEU A 737 3.23 11.21 33.88
CA LEU A 737 4.03 10.15 33.27
C LEU A 737 5.47 10.61 33.04
N GLU A 738 6.43 9.69 33.14
CA GLU A 738 7.86 9.96 32.99
C GLU A 738 8.44 9.28 31.74
N ASP A 739 9.43 9.92 31.10
CA ASP A 739 10.13 9.34 29.96
C ASP A 739 10.81 8.02 30.32
N GLY A 740 10.66 7.01 29.48
CA GLY A 740 11.25 5.69 29.66
C GLY A 740 10.49 4.74 30.56
N GLN A 741 9.40 5.16 31.22
CA GLN A 741 8.56 4.22 32.01
C GLN A 741 7.68 3.37 31.08
N HIS A 742 7.22 2.22 31.57
CA HIS A 742 6.18 1.45 30.89
C HIS A 742 4.81 2.02 31.17
N VAL A 743 4.01 2.14 30.12
CA VAL A 743 2.63 2.66 30.17
C VAL A 743 1.69 1.69 29.47
N GLU A 744 0.45 1.69 29.92
CA GLU A 744 -0.66 1.04 29.24
C GLU A 744 -1.41 2.07 28.41
N CYS A 745 -1.49 1.82 27.09
CA CYS A 745 -2.34 2.53 26.16
C CYS A 745 -3.60 1.70 25.97
N PHE A 746 -4.80 2.24 26.21
CA PHE A 746 -6.02 1.42 26.32
C PHE A 746 -7.29 2.19 25.94
N ASN A 747 -8.31 1.41 25.55
CA ASN A 747 -9.70 1.83 25.38
C ASN A 747 -10.62 0.62 25.65
N ASP A 748 -11.92 0.72 25.25
CA ASP A 748 -12.91 -0.36 25.44
C ASP A 748 -12.64 -1.60 24.56
N HIS A 749 -11.86 -1.47 23.46
CA HIS A 749 -11.52 -2.58 22.57
C HIS A 749 -10.37 -3.44 23.10
N GLY A 750 -9.38 -2.82 23.71
CA GLY A 750 -8.21 -3.53 24.20
C GLY A 750 -7.11 -2.61 24.71
N HIS A 751 -5.93 -3.19 24.85
CA HIS A 751 -4.80 -2.46 25.41
C HIS A 751 -3.45 -2.93 24.83
N ALA A 752 -2.43 -2.10 25.04
CA ALA A 752 -1.04 -2.44 24.77
C ALA A 752 -0.11 -1.78 25.78
N VAL A 753 0.84 -2.55 26.31
CA VAL A 753 1.86 -2.03 27.22
C VAL A 753 3.16 -1.78 26.45
N ALA A 754 3.63 -0.55 26.49
CA ALA A 754 4.83 -0.11 25.79
C ALA A 754 5.65 0.86 26.64
N LYS A 755 6.90 1.09 26.24
CA LYS A 755 7.76 2.09 26.86
C LYS A 755 7.40 3.49 26.35
N LEU A 756 7.15 4.41 27.25
CA LEU A 756 6.86 5.80 26.92
C LEU A 756 8.13 6.52 26.44
N VAL A 757 8.00 7.29 25.36
CA VAL A 757 9.08 8.12 24.81
C VAL A 757 8.57 9.54 24.61
N TYR A 758 9.25 10.50 25.23
CA TYR A 758 8.97 11.92 25.03
C TYR A 758 9.39 12.35 23.64
N ASN A 759 8.52 13.05 22.94
CA ASN A 759 8.84 13.57 21.63
C ASN A 759 8.10 14.88 21.36
N ASP A 760 8.83 16.00 21.36
CA ASP A 760 8.31 17.35 21.07
C ASP A 760 7.75 17.49 19.65
N ALA A 761 8.09 16.56 18.74
CA ALA A 761 7.58 16.50 17.37
C ALA A 761 6.17 15.92 17.28
N ILE A 762 5.64 15.37 18.38
CA ILE A 762 4.28 14.87 18.46
C ILE A 762 3.33 16.01 18.87
N ARG A 763 2.26 16.14 18.11
CA ARG A 763 1.20 17.09 18.39
C ARG A 763 0.55 16.77 19.75
N PRO A 764 0.25 17.78 20.62
CA PRO A 764 -0.55 17.55 21.82
C PRO A 764 -1.90 16.90 21.50
N GLY A 765 -2.37 16.01 22.38
CA GLY A 765 -3.60 15.24 22.18
C GLY A 765 -3.45 14.03 21.26
N THR A 766 -2.21 13.66 20.89
CA THR A 766 -1.95 12.46 20.06
C THR A 766 -0.91 11.55 20.71
N LEU A 767 -1.07 10.25 20.49
CA LEU A 767 -0.06 9.24 20.75
C LEU A 767 0.38 8.63 19.43
N VAL A 768 1.68 8.35 19.27
CA VAL A 768 2.19 7.66 18.08
C VAL A 768 2.80 6.33 18.50
N TYR A 769 2.20 5.25 18.01
CA TYR A 769 2.62 3.89 18.31
C TYR A 769 3.13 3.19 17.04
N PRO A 770 4.45 2.88 16.95
CA PRO A 770 5.01 2.15 15.81
C PRO A 770 4.40 0.76 15.71
N LYS A 771 3.72 0.49 14.60
CA LYS A 771 2.86 -0.69 14.43
C LYS A 771 3.58 -2.02 14.32
N SER A 772 2.80 -3.09 14.52
CA SER A 772 3.14 -4.49 14.16
C SER A 772 4.29 -5.10 14.94
N TRP A 773 4.34 -4.84 16.23
CA TRP A 773 5.03 -5.68 17.19
C TRP A 773 4.20 -6.95 17.44
N GLN A 774 4.86 -8.10 17.57
CA GLN A 774 4.18 -9.34 17.96
C GLN A 774 3.74 -9.27 19.43
N SER A 775 2.71 -10.01 19.79
CA SER A 775 2.18 -10.00 21.16
C SER A 775 3.21 -10.46 22.19
N ASP A 776 4.06 -11.44 21.85
CA ASP A 776 5.16 -11.94 22.69
C ASP A 776 6.28 -10.92 22.91
N GLN A 777 6.27 -9.80 22.23
CA GLN A 777 7.24 -8.70 22.36
C GLN A 777 6.72 -7.57 23.27
N HIS A 778 5.42 -7.57 23.60
CA HIS A 778 4.81 -6.69 24.57
C HIS A 778 4.90 -7.27 25.98
N ILE A 779 4.84 -6.41 26.99
CA ILE A 779 4.65 -6.84 28.38
C ILE A 779 3.24 -7.40 28.57
N ALA A 780 2.24 -6.78 27.94
CA ALA A 780 0.85 -7.22 27.89
C ALA A 780 0.13 -6.58 26.70
N GLY A 781 -0.90 -7.26 26.20
CA GLY A 781 -1.71 -6.80 25.08
C GLY A 781 -0.96 -6.74 23.76
N GLY A 782 -1.48 -5.97 22.79
CA GLY A 782 -0.91 -5.79 21.46
C GLY A 782 -1.31 -4.47 20.81
N TRP A 783 -0.45 -3.93 19.95
CA TRP A 783 -0.65 -2.60 19.33
C TRP A 783 -1.99 -2.44 18.59
N SER A 784 -2.55 -3.53 18.06
CA SER A 784 -3.79 -3.53 17.28
C SER A 784 -5.04 -3.90 18.08
N GLU A 785 -4.90 -4.26 19.36
CA GLU A 785 -6.04 -4.56 20.22
C GLU A 785 -6.94 -3.34 20.49
N PRO A 786 -6.40 -2.11 20.69
CA PRO A 786 -7.23 -0.92 20.86
C PRO A 786 -7.94 -0.45 19.58
N LEU A 787 -7.55 -0.97 18.41
CA LEU A 787 -8.08 -0.48 17.12
C LEU A 787 -9.49 -1.01 16.88
N SER A 788 -10.40 -0.10 16.51
CA SER A 788 -11.77 -0.46 16.18
C SER A 788 -11.91 -1.09 14.78
N ARG A 789 -13.06 -1.74 14.53
CA ARG A 789 -13.44 -2.25 13.21
C ARG A 789 -14.08 -1.18 12.32
N ALA A 790 -13.92 0.11 12.65
CA ALA A 790 -14.40 1.19 11.81
C ALA A 790 -13.76 1.13 10.42
N CYS A 791 -14.53 1.47 9.41
CA CYS A 791 -14.05 1.47 8.03
C CYS A 791 -14.69 2.60 7.23
N ASP A 792 -13.97 3.00 6.19
CA ASP A 792 -14.50 3.86 5.14
C ASP A 792 -15.76 3.21 4.53
N PRO A 793 -16.92 3.88 4.51
CA PRO A 793 -18.20 3.28 4.12
C PRO A 793 -18.27 2.91 2.64
N VAL A 794 -17.41 3.47 1.81
CA VAL A 794 -17.38 3.20 0.36
C VAL A 794 -16.24 2.28 -0.02
N ALA A 795 -15.02 2.61 0.38
CA ALA A 795 -13.85 1.81 0.05
C ALA A 795 -13.73 0.55 0.92
N VAL A 796 -14.39 0.54 2.08
CA VAL A 796 -14.24 -0.53 3.08
C VAL A 796 -12.78 -0.69 3.50
N ASN A 797 -12.09 0.44 3.70
CA ASN A 797 -10.72 0.47 4.16
C ASN A 797 -10.66 0.53 5.68
N GLN A 798 -9.73 -0.20 6.30
CA GLN A 798 -9.51 -0.14 7.75
C GLN A 798 -9.16 1.28 8.20
N SER A 799 -9.93 1.83 9.14
CA SER A 799 -9.74 3.19 9.70
C SER A 799 -8.86 3.14 10.95
N PHE A 800 -7.67 2.57 10.84
CA PHE A 800 -6.80 2.23 11.99
C PHE A 800 -6.15 3.44 12.70
N MET A 801 -6.33 4.66 12.22
CA MET A 801 -5.95 5.90 12.92
C MET A 801 -7.18 6.70 13.40
N ASP A 802 -8.39 6.24 13.11
CA ASP A 802 -9.62 6.77 13.65
C ASP A 802 -9.94 6.04 14.97
N CYS A 803 -9.13 6.30 15.99
CA CYS A 803 -9.15 5.57 17.24
C CYS A 803 -8.73 6.49 18.38
N LEU A 804 -9.51 6.47 19.47
CA LEU A 804 -9.23 7.19 20.70
C LEU A 804 -8.77 6.23 21.79
N VAL A 805 -7.78 6.66 22.56
CA VAL A 805 -7.22 5.91 23.69
C VAL A 805 -6.92 6.84 24.88
N ASP A 806 -6.77 6.25 26.07
CA ASP A 806 -6.08 6.90 27.19
C ASP A 806 -4.76 6.18 27.47
N VAL A 807 -3.89 6.82 28.26
CA VAL A 807 -2.60 6.30 28.68
C VAL A 807 -2.40 6.48 30.16
N ARG A 808 -1.88 5.43 30.82
CA ARG A 808 -1.55 5.45 32.25
C ARG A 808 -0.26 4.66 32.55
N ALA A 809 0.35 4.93 33.72
CA ALA A 809 1.47 4.14 34.16
C ALA A 809 1.08 2.66 34.28
N TRP A 810 1.95 1.76 33.83
CA TRP A 810 1.76 0.32 33.98
C TRP A 810 2.22 -0.11 35.38
N GLU A 811 1.32 -0.64 36.19
CA GLU A 811 1.57 -1.07 37.58
C GLU A 811 1.86 -2.58 37.68
N GLY A 812 1.88 -3.29 36.54
CA GLY A 812 1.99 -4.75 36.47
C GLY A 812 0.61 -5.44 36.49
N ALA A 813 0.56 -6.70 36.04
CA ALA A 813 -0.63 -7.53 36.25
C ALA A 813 -0.72 -7.94 37.71
N GLU A 814 -1.87 -7.76 38.40
CA GLU A 814 -2.13 -8.30 39.73
C GLU A 814 -2.15 -9.84 39.73
#